data_37b56b18fd204bfe1a1aabefd1787241
#
_entry.id   37b56b18fd204bfe1a1aabefd1787241
#
_cell.length_a   1.000
_cell.length_b   1.000
_cell.length_c   1.000
_cell.angle_alpha   90.00
_cell.angle_beta   90.00
_cell.angle_gamma   90.00
#
_symmetry.space_group_name_H-M   'P 1'
#
loop_
_entity.id
_entity.type
_entity.pdbx_description
1 polymer ?
#
loop_
_entity_poly.entity_id
_entity_poly.type
_entity_poly.pdbx_seq_one_letter_code
_entity_poly.pdbx_strand_id
1 'polypeptide(L)'
;YIRFIKIMYFDKENPLSRSSSTNVSTAILGSSQIVAEKNGELLIGVDNLFLTEALHQITRGFVPGGMNKNPFRIGKLAKDRTKYVSLNNYPENTDLVVQYVYSNPVPTNWGSDKGLTDARSVNAVVQHSLIQMPENNFKPRYEDPRVGYFTTQVTDMTAADDPTPYRDMIHKWHLEKKNPSQERSEVVEPITWWIENTTPNELRDAVRDGVLAWNKAFEEAGFINAVDVKIQPDDADWDAGDIRYNVLRWASSPSPPFSGYGPSFVNPRTGQILGADIMLEYSSFTYRVKTEKIFETFSSDNMVRDEKSCQFSHVMQENNMFAMIASRSIGDFSPLEQHRIIYESLVDLSLHEIGHTLGLSHNFYASHLHTLNNIHDRHITEPIGLYSSVMDYTSANVGPDSKHHGQFYSTTPGPYDIWAIEYGYTPSLDNPEDEKERQEVLLSKSTKNEYGYGNDADDMRRAGKGIDPRVMLYDMSNDPMGYAQQRMDIIKSIFPSLLTRFEAPGESYHFFRSAFSILNRQYGSSARIISRFVGGVYMDRSMVGQKGKEDPFIPVPREEQKWAMTLLGKYLFSADAFDFSEEMYSHLQWQRRGWSGTKDPKIHDMVLNMQKGVLDQLLHQNVLKRISDTELYGNTYTLSQMMNDLTTACFSSDAGSNVTTMRINLQTEYTRRLISVVHNKGKSKYDHASVALSYENLNKIKKYASKVKSVNEATKAHRKHLIYIIDKALDT
;
A
#
# COMPACT_ATOMS: atom_id res chain seq x y z
N TYR A 1 11.43 38.37 6.15
CA TYR A 1 11.48 37.09 6.85
C TYR A 1 10.56 36.10 6.16
N ILE A 2 11.05 34.86 5.93
CA ILE A 2 10.21 33.71 5.58
C ILE A 2 9.88 32.97 6.85
N ARG A 3 8.59 32.78 7.10
CA ARG A 3 8.08 32.17 8.33
C ARG A 3 7.34 30.89 8.00
N PHE A 4 7.62 29.84 8.75
CA PHE A 4 6.77 28.64 8.81
C PHE A 4 5.76 28.83 9.95
N ILE A 5 4.46 28.72 9.63
CA ILE A 5 3.36 28.93 10.57
C ILE A 5 2.53 27.66 10.62
N LYS A 6 2.33 27.11 11.82
CA LYS A 6 1.37 26.03 12.03
C LYS A 6 -0.04 26.60 11.92
N ILE A 7 -0.88 26.01 11.08
CA ILE A 7 -2.27 26.42 10.91
C ILE A 7 -3.08 25.87 12.06
N MET A 8 -3.83 26.75 12.74
CA MET A 8 -4.75 26.45 13.81
C MET A 8 -5.99 27.31 13.65
N TYR A 9 -7.10 26.86 14.15
CA TYR A 9 -8.34 27.62 14.21
C TYR A 9 -8.47 28.32 15.57
N PHE A 10 -8.94 29.56 15.54
CA PHE A 10 -9.28 30.36 16.71
C PHE A 10 -10.59 31.07 16.41
N ASP A 11 -11.63 30.78 17.17
CA ASP A 11 -12.85 31.57 17.14
C ASP A 11 -12.52 32.97 17.64
N LYS A 12 -12.56 33.96 16.76
CA LYS A 12 -12.18 35.35 17.05
C LYS A 12 -13.14 36.03 18.04
N GLU A 13 -14.36 35.56 18.15
CA GLU A 13 -15.33 36.08 19.08
C GLU A 13 -15.10 35.53 20.50
N ASN A 14 -14.43 34.39 20.61
CA ASN A 14 -14.07 33.80 21.89
C ASN A 14 -12.86 34.54 22.51
N PRO A 15 -12.99 35.10 23.75
CA PRO A 15 -11.86 35.77 24.42
C PRO A 15 -10.61 34.92 24.57
N LEU A 16 -10.74 33.59 24.63
CA LEU A 16 -9.63 32.65 24.70
C LEU A 16 -8.72 32.71 23.48
N SER A 17 -9.22 33.13 22.33
CA SER A 17 -8.44 33.20 21.08
C SER A 17 -7.17 34.04 21.22
N ARG A 18 -7.24 35.17 21.95
CA ARG A 18 -6.08 36.07 22.18
C ARG A 18 -5.01 35.40 23.03
N SER A 19 -5.44 34.68 24.06
CA SER A 19 -4.54 33.95 24.96
C SER A 19 -3.89 32.74 24.23
N SER A 20 -4.69 31.95 23.51
CA SER A 20 -4.23 30.73 22.82
C SER A 20 -3.29 31.07 21.66
N SER A 21 -3.57 32.12 20.87
CA SER A 21 -2.76 32.50 19.71
C SER A 21 -1.36 32.92 20.08
N THR A 22 -1.15 33.49 21.28
CA THR A 22 0.18 33.90 21.75
C THR A 22 1.09 32.72 22.10
N ASN A 23 0.53 31.53 22.32
CA ASN A 23 1.28 30.32 22.67
C ASN A 23 1.68 29.50 21.44
N VAL A 24 1.31 29.91 20.22
CA VAL A 24 1.70 29.24 18.99
C VAL A 24 2.94 29.95 18.41
N SER A 25 4.09 29.30 18.48
CA SER A 25 5.33 29.85 17.95
C SER A 25 5.38 29.76 16.42
N THR A 26 6.01 30.75 15.81
CA THR A 26 6.38 30.70 14.38
C THR A 26 7.85 30.37 14.23
N ALA A 27 8.23 29.58 13.19
CA ALA A 27 9.62 29.34 12.84
C ALA A 27 10.07 30.32 11.75
N ILE A 28 11.20 30.99 11.95
CA ILE A 28 11.83 31.82 10.92
C ILE A 28 12.84 30.95 10.19
N LEU A 29 12.55 30.62 8.94
CA LEU A 29 13.40 29.74 8.10
C LEU A 29 14.50 30.53 7.39
N GLY A 30 14.28 31.79 7.13
CA GLY A 30 15.26 32.63 6.47
C GLY A 30 14.94 34.13 6.60
N SER A 31 15.97 34.92 6.38
CA SER A 31 15.86 36.41 6.33
C SER A 31 16.78 36.94 5.25
N SER A 32 16.39 38.03 4.63
CA SER A 32 17.22 38.75 3.67
C SER A 32 17.08 40.25 3.86
N GLN A 33 18.11 40.97 3.44
CA GLN A 33 18.06 42.44 3.40
C GLN A 33 17.29 42.87 2.15
N ILE A 34 16.55 43.96 2.27
CA ILE A 34 15.94 44.64 1.14
C ILE A 34 17.05 45.39 0.41
N VAL A 35 17.29 45.05 -0.85
CA VAL A 35 18.31 45.67 -1.71
C VAL A 35 17.76 46.95 -2.36
N ALA A 36 16.50 46.92 -2.77
CA ALA A 36 15.77 48.03 -3.35
C ALA A 36 14.27 47.91 -3.12
N GLU A 37 13.57 49.02 -3.18
CA GLU A 37 12.11 49.09 -3.12
C GLU A 37 11.60 50.02 -4.22
N LYS A 38 10.54 49.59 -4.94
CA LYS A 38 9.90 50.41 -5.98
C LYS A 38 8.40 50.00 -6.06
N ASN A 39 7.54 51.00 -5.94
CA ASN A 39 6.07 50.82 -6.03
C ASN A 39 5.50 49.72 -5.08
N GLY A 40 6.11 49.56 -3.90
CA GLY A 40 5.72 48.53 -2.93
C GLY A 40 6.32 47.17 -3.20
N GLU A 41 7.03 46.97 -4.30
CA GLU A 41 7.79 45.75 -4.57
C GLU A 41 9.17 45.80 -3.90
N LEU A 42 9.63 44.68 -3.39
CA LEU A 42 10.90 44.56 -2.66
C LEU A 42 11.86 43.66 -3.44
N LEU A 43 13.06 44.16 -3.74
CA LEU A 43 14.15 43.35 -4.26
C LEU A 43 14.97 42.79 -3.10
N ILE A 44 15.09 41.47 -3.04
CA ILE A 44 15.83 40.74 -1.99
C ILE A 44 16.77 39.68 -2.58
N GLY A 45 17.87 39.38 -1.91
CA GLY A 45 18.73 38.25 -2.25
C GLY A 45 18.15 36.94 -1.64
N VAL A 46 18.09 35.87 -2.41
CA VAL A 46 17.44 34.62 -1.99
C VAL A 46 18.35 33.39 -1.96
N ASP A 47 19.63 33.52 -2.29
CA ASP A 47 20.60 32.41 -2.35
C ASP A 47 20.75 31.67 -1.02
N ASN A 48 20.71 32.39 0.11
CA ASN A 48 20.77 31.81 1.44
C ASN A 48 19.54 30.96 1.79
N LEU A 49 18.46 31.06 1.03
CA LEU A 49 17.24 30.34 1.19
C LEU A 49 17.18 29.12 0.26
N PHE A 50 17.41 29.32 -1.04
CA PHE A 50 17.23 28.28 -2.07
C PHE A 50 18.50 27.51 -2.40
N LEU A 51 19.72 28.06 -2.20
CA LEU A 51 20.96 27.30 -2.38
C LEU A 51 21.43 26.59 -1.10
N THR A 52 20.54 26.46 -0.13
CA THR A 52 20.75 25.75 1.15
C THR A 52 19.57 24.84 1.44
N GLU A 53 19.67 24.00 2.48
CA GLU A 53 18.55 23.15 2.95
C GLU A 53 17.59 23.89 3.90
N ALA A 54 17.47 25.23 3.81
CA ALA A 54 16.64 26.01 4.72
C ALA A 54 15.14 25.72 4.58
N LEU A 55 14.65 25.46 3.37
CA LEU A 55 13.25 25.16 3.10
C LEU A 55 12.93 23.67 3.17
N HIS A 56 13.86 22.82 2.75
CA HIS A 56 13.69 21.38 2.76
C HIS A 56 15.00 20.67 3.06
N GLN A 57 15.02 19.82 4.08
CA GLN A 57 16.19 19.05 4.46
C GLN A 57 16.27 17.74 3.70
N ILE A 58 17.22 17.61 2.77
CA ILE A 58 17.51 16.37 2.03
C ILE A 58 18.38 15.43 2.86
N THR A 59 19.37 16.01 3.59
CA THR A 59 20.25 15.25 4.48
C THR A 59 19.48 14.76 5.70
N ARG A 60 19.23 13.45 5.76
CA ARG A 60 18.56 12.86 6.92
C ARG A 60 19.52 12.78 8.12
N GLY A 61 19.02 13.12 9.30
CA GLY A 61 19.74 12.98 10.57
C GLY A 61 20.06 11.50 10.86
N PHE A 62 21.12 11.27 11.65
CA PHE A 62 21.46 9.93 12.12
C PHE A 62 20.40 9.44 13.13
N VAL A 63 19.80 8.29 12.86
CA VAL A 63 18.90 7.58 13.79
C VAL A 63 19.70 6.47 14.49
N PRO A 64 20.03 6.63 15.79
CA PRO A 64 20.69 5.58 16.53
C PRO A 64 19.80 4.35 16.65
N GLY A 65 20.35 3.15 16.39
CA GLY A 65 19.62 1.88 16.54
C GLY A 65 18.88 1.39 15.29
N GLY A 66 19.05 2.03 14.14
CA GLY A 66 18.55 1.52 12.85
C GLY A 66 19.21 0.18 12.49
N MET A 67 18.44 -0.73 11.84
CA MET A 67 18.89 -2.08 11.48
C MET A 67 20.09 -2.11 10.53
N ASN A 68 20.34 -1.06 9.77
CA ASN A 68 21.48 -0.98 8.87
C ASN A 68 22.71 -0.42 9.58
N LYS A 69 23.68 -1.29 9.85
CA LYS A 69 24.94 -0.93 10.51
C LYS A 69 25.82 0.04 9.70
N ASN A 70 25.63 0.11 8.39
CA ASN A 70 26.36 0.98 7.49
C ASN A 70 25.42 1.59 6.41
N PRO A 71 24.53 2.55 6.76
CA PRO A 71 23.62 3.16 5.81
C PRO A 71 24.39 4.00 4.78
N PHE A 72 23.85 4.06 3.55
CA PHE A 72 24.35 5.00 2.54
C PHE A 72 24.15 6.44 3.02
N ARG A 73 25.17 7.28 2.87
CA ARG A 73 25.16 8.71 3.25
C ARG A 73 25.57 9.56 2.07
N ILE A 74 24.72 10.51 1.71
CA ILE A 74 24.97 11.45 0.60
C ILE A 74 26.11 12.44 0.86
N GLY A 75 26.49 12.63 2.14
CA GLY A 75 27.56 13.56 2.50
C GLY A 75 27.06 14.94 2.94
N LYS A 76 27.94 15.96 2.79
CA LYS A 76 27.62 17.34 3.15
C LYS A 76 27.33 18.16 1.90
N LEU A 77 26.43 19.14 2.02
CA LEU A 77 26.13 20.09 0.96
C LEU A 77 27.39 20.88 0.55
N ALA A 78 27.78 20.78 -0.72
CA ALA A 78 28.87 21.51 -1.34
C ALA A 78 28.32 22.81 -1.94
N LYS A 79 28.35 23.89 -1.17
CA LYS A 79 27.78 25.19 -1.55
C LYS A 79 28.42 25.77 -2.82
N ASP A 80 29.71 25.51 -3.02
CA ASP A 80 30.51 25.94 -4.19
C ASP A 80 30.10 25.30 -5.50
N ARG A 81 29.34 24.19 -5.44
CA ARG A 81 28.86 23.40 -6.59
C ARG A 81 27.35 23.35 -6.71
N THR A 82 26.61 23.81 -5.68
CA THR A 82 25.16 23.93 -5.70
C THR A 82 24.77 25.19 -6.49
N LYS A 83 23.81 25.05 -7.43
CA LYS A 83 23.45 26.12 -8.36
C LYS A 83 21.99 26.06 -8.78
N TYR A 84 21.46 27.18 -9.25
CA TYR A 84 20.23 27.22 -10.01
C TYR A 84 20.40 26.53 -11.37
N VAL A 85 19.44 25.70 -11.76
CA VAL A 85 19.36 25.07 -13.07
C VAL A 85 18.46 25.89 -13.99
N SER A 86 17.27 26.25 -13.48
CA SER A 86 16.32 27.12 -14.18
C SER A 86 15.52 27.98 -13.20
N LEU A 87 14.99 29.05 -13.70
CA LEU A 87 14.07 29.98 -13.05
C LEU A 87 12.94 30.22 -14.04
N ASN A 88 11.76 29.71 -13.75
CA ASN A 88 10.61 29.83 -14.62
C ASN A 88 9.52 30.63 -13.91
N ASN A 89 9.03 31.65 -14.59
CA ASN A 89 8.00 32.53 -14.07
C ASN A 89 6.72 32.35 -14.88
N TYR A 90 5.69 31.84 -14.26
CA TYR A 90 4.39 31.63 -14.85
C TYR A 90 3.38 32.63 -14.27
N PRO A 91 2.19 32.77 -14.84
CA PRO A 91 1.18 33.71 -14.34
C PRO A 91 0.78 33.52 -12.87
N GLU A 92 0.75 32.28 -12.38
CA GLU A 92 0.26 31.95 -11.03
C GLU A 92 1.31 31.30 -10.13
N ASN A 93 2.49 30.97 -10.66
CA ASN A 93 3.60 30.44 -9.87
C ASN A 93 4.96 30.80 -10.41
N THR A 94 5.96 30.69 -9.55
CA THR A 94 7.37 30.79 -9.91
C THR A 94 8.08 29.55 -9.44
N ASP A 95 8.79 28.88 -10.36
CA ASP A 95 9.58 27.68 -10.09
C ASP A 95 11.08 27.96 -10.13
N LEU A 96 11.75 27.54 -9.08
CA LEU A 96 13.20 27.60 -8.96
C LEU A 96 13.74 26.17 -8.93
N VAL A 97 14.41 25.74 -9.99
CA VAL A 97 15.05 24.43 -10.04
C VAL A 97 16.50 24.55 -9.58
N VAL A 98 16.84 23.85 -8.50
CA VAL A 98 18.15 23.89 -7.87
C VAL A 98 18.81 22.52 -7.92
N GLN A 99 20.05 22.48 -8.41
CA GLN A 99 20.91 21.28 -8.32
C GLN A 99 21.73 21.38 -7.03
N TYR A 100 21.34 20.60 -6.03
CA TYR A 100 22.12 20.41 -4.81
C TYR A 100 23.20 19.36 -5.02
N VAL A 101 24.44 19.69 -4.67
CA VAL A 101 25.56 18.76 -4.75
C VAL A 101 26.04 18.38 -3.37
N TYR A 102 26.07 17.09 -3.09
CA TYR A 102 26.54 16.54 -1.82
C TYR A 102 27.88 15.87 -2.01
N SER A 103 28.82 16.13 -1.13
CA SER A 103 30.18 15.62 -1.17
C SER A 103 30.48 14.71 0.02
N ASN A 104 30.94 13.49 -0.28
CA ASN A 104 31.45 12.53 0.68
C ASN A 104 32.77 11.93 0.14
N PRO A 105 33.93 12.58 0.35
CA PRO A 105 35.18 12.15 -0.28
C PRO A 105 35.60 10.70 0.01
N VAL A 106 35.15 10.17 1.18
CA VAL A 106 35.47 8.79 1.63
C VAL A 106 34.17 8.08 2.05
N PRO A 107 33.34 7.62 1.10
CA PRO A 107 32.12 6.92 1.43
C PRO A 107 32.43 5.55 2.01
N THR A 108 31.83 5.21 3.15
CA THR A 108 31.91 3.88 3.76
C THR A 108 30.95 2.88 3.11
N ASN A 109 29.95 3.39 2.40
CA ASN A 109 28.99 2.62 1.60
C ASN A 109 28.85 3.32 0.24
N TRP A 110 29.13 2.59 -0.83
CA TRP A 110 29.12 3.11 -2.19
C TRP A 110 27.71 3.15 -2.82
N GLY A 111 26.69 2.71 -2.07
CA GLY A 111 25.35 2.57 -2.59
C GLY A 111 25.19 1.40 -3.55
N SER A 112 23.96 0.96 -3.74
CA SER A 112 23.61 -0.12 -4.67
C SER A 112 22.63 0.32 -5.75
N ASP A 113 22.24 1.60 -5.76
CA ASP A 113 21.27 2.11 -6.73
C ASP A 113 21.92 2.26 -8.11
N LYS A 114 21.21 1.78 -9.15
CA LYS A 114 21.69 1.85 -10.54
C LYS A 114 21.69 3.28 -11.11
N GLY A 115 20.95 4.20 -10.50
CA GLY A 115 20.90 5.63 -10.83
C GLY A 115 22.04 6.44 -10.20
N LEU A 116 22.80 5.84 -9.26
CA LEU A 116 23.92 6.51 -8.61
C LEU A 116 25.20 6.31 -9.41
N THR A 117 25.77 7.39 -9.93
CA THR A 117 27.00 7.36 -10.73
C THR A 117 28.26 7.23 -9.86
N ASP A 118 28.36 8.07 -8.81
CA ASP A 118 29.52 8.10 -7.89
C ASP A 118 29.07 8.49 -6.47
N ALA A 119 29.31 7.62 -5.50
CA ALA A 119 28.94 7.85 -4.11
C ALA A 119 29.73 8.99 -3.43
N ARG A 120 30.82 9.45 -4.02
CA ARG A 120 31.61 10.59 -3.51
C ARG A 120 30.97 11.95 -3.84
N SER A 121 30.13 12.00 -4.87
CA SER A 121 29.43 13.21 -5.30
C SER A 121 28.03 12.86 -5.79
N VAL A 122 27.03 13.18 -4.97
CA VAL A 122 25.63 12.91 -5.27
C VAL A 122 24.92 14.21 -5.61
N ASN A 123 24.23 14.24 -6.74
CA ASN A 123 23.43 15.37 -7.17
C ASN A 123 21.95 15.09 -6.91
N ALA A 124 21.27 16.04 -6.26
CA ALA A 124 19.82 16.04 -6.12
C ALA A 124 19.28 17.32 -6.80
N VAL A 125 18.38 17.14 -7.76
CA VAL A 125 17.70 18.26 -8.41
C VAL A 125 16.34 18.42 -7.75
N VAL A 126 16.05 19.62 -7.24
CA VAL A 126 14.83 19.94 -6.51
C VAL A 126 14.20 21.17 -7.12
N GLN A 127 12.90 21.10 -7.36
CA GLN A 127 12.09 22.25 -7.74
C GLN A 127 11.42 22.84 -6.49
N HIS A 128 11.53 24.14 -6.34
CA HIS A 128 10.81 24.93 -5.35
C HIS A 128 9.75 25.74 -6.08
N SER A 129 8.48 25.49 -5.80
CA SER A 129 7.36 26.20 -6.40
C SER A 129 6.80 27.23 -5.41
N LEU A 130 6.74 28.48 -5.81
CA LEU A 130 6.08 29.57 -5.09
C LEU A 130 4.75 29.86 -5.79
N ILE A 131 3.66 29.48 -5.14
CA ILE A 131 2.32 29.49 -5.74
C ILE A 131 1.53 30.67 -5.18
N GLN A 132 0.87 31.41 -6.06
CA GLN A 132 -0.05 32.48 -5.66
C GLN A 132 -1.34 31.86 -5.11
N MET A 133 -1.73 32.28 -3.89
CA MET A 133 -2.99 31.82 -3.32
C MET A 133 -4.16 32.53 -3.99
N PRO A 134 -5.19 31.78 -4.46
CA PRO A 134 -6.34 32.38 -5.13
C PRO A 134 -7.22 33.15 -4.15
N GLU A 135 -7.83 34.22 -4.64
CA GLU A 135 -8.91 34.95 -3.99
C GLU A 135 -10.24 34.54 -4.65
N ASN A 136 -10.97 33.62 -4.04
CA ASN A 136 -12.22 33.07 -4.56
C ASN A 136 -13.22 32.79 -3.43
N ASN A 137 -14.40 32.25 -3.78
CA ASN A 137 -15.49 31.89 -2.87
C ASN A 137 -15.44 30.43 -2.43
N PHE A 138 -14.28 29.76 -2.49
CA PHE A 138 -14.13 28.37 -2.06
C PHE A 138 -14.58 28.19 -0.60
N LYS A 139 -15.48 27.21 -0.41
CA LYS A 139 -15.96 26.81 0.92
C LYS A 139 -15.25 25.53 1.35
N PRO A 140 -14.44 25.56 2.45
CA PRO A 140 -13.86 24.34 3.01
C PRO A 140 -14.93 23.31 3.38
N ARG A 141 -14.58 22.03 3.24
CA ARG A 141 -15.35 20.91 3.79
C ARG A 141 -14.49 20.18 4.80
N TYR A 142 -15.12 19.68 5.86
CA TYR A 142 -14.41 19.07 6.96
C TYR A 142 -14.38 17.55 6.82
N GLU A 143 -13.40 16.93 7.47
CA GLU A 143 -13.24 15.49 7.51
C GLU A 143 -14.37 14.82 8.31
N ASP A 144 -14.78 13.64 7.86
CA ASP A 144 -15.58 12.70 8.62
C ASP A 144 -14.88 11.34 8.64
N PRO A 145 -14.76 10.66 9.80
CA PRO A 145 -13.99 9.39 9.90
C PRO A 145 -14.62 8.24 9.11
N ARG A 146 -15.82 8.39 8.57
CA ARG A 146 -16.50 7.41 7.72
C ARG A 146 -16.10 7.50 6.25
N VAL A 147 -15.42 8.60 5.82
CA VAL A 147 -15.05 8.86 4.42
C VAL A 147 -13.57 9.24 4.32
N GLY A 148 -12.84 8.62 3.41
CA GLY A 148 -11.40 8.78 3.27
C GLY A 148 -10.98 9.92 2.35
N TYR A 149 -10.50 11.01 2.92
CA TYR A 149 -9.88 12.11 2.21
C TYR A 149 -8.48 12.40 2.75
N PHE A 150 -7.60 12.96 1.93
CA PHE A 150 -6.44 13.67 2.45
C PHE A 150 -6.90 14.96 3.10
N THR A 151 -6.24 15.34 4.19
CA THR A 151 -6.66 16.49 4.99
C THR A 151 -5.51 17.41 5.35
N THR A 152 -5.83 18.70 5.49
CA THR A 152 -5.02 19.63 6.26
C THR A 152 -5.52 19.62 7.69
N GLN A 153 -4.71 19.07 8.59
CA GLN A 153 -5.07 18.96 10.02
C GLN A 153 -5.09 20.33 10.70
N VAL A 154 -6.22 20.65 11.31
CA VAL A 154 -6.44 21.91 12.03
C VAL A 154 -7.10 21.62 13.36
N THR A 155 -6.44 22.04 14.45
CA THR A 155 -7.00 21.98 15.80
C THR A 155 -7.72 23.27 16.11
N ASP A 156 -8.96 23.19 16.66
CA ASP A 156 -9.68 24.32 17.21
C ASP A 156 -9.18 24.60 18.64
N MET A 157 -8.41 25.65 18.78
CA MET A 157 -7.82 26.06 20.07
C MET A 157 -8.78 26.78 20.99
N THR A 158 -10.01 27.04 20.53
CA THR A 158 -11.05 27.74 21.28
C THR A 158 -12.22 26.82 21.68
N ALA A 159 -12.26 25.58 21.16
CA ALA A 159 -13.23 24.57 21.59
C ALA A 159 -12.95 24.16 23.05
N ALA A 160 -13.92 24.38 23.95
CA ALA A 160 -13.76 24.10 25.38
C ALA A 160 -14.30 22.72 25.77
N ASP A 161 -15.39 22.28 25.14
CA ASP A 161 -16.17 21.12 25.57
C ASP A 161 -16.12 19.94 24.60
N ASP A 162 -15.38 20.07 23.48
CA ASP A 162 -15.21 19.01 22.50
C ASP A 162 -13.95 18.18 22.81
N PRO A 163 -14.08 16.87 23.10
CA PRO A 163 -12.92 16.00 23.32
C PRO A 163 -12.09 15.77 22.05
N THR A 164 -12.65 16.09 20.87
CA THR A 164 -12.02 15.97 19.56
C THR A 164 -12.08 17.30 18.80
N PRO A 165 -11.36 18.34 19.23
CA PRO A 165 -11.47 19.70 18.68
C PRO A 165 -10.81 19.80 17.30
N TYR A 166 -11.15 18.91 16.39
CA TYR A 166 -10.57 18.82 15.04
C TYR A 166 -11.46 19.54 14.04
N ARG A 167 -10.84 20.36 13.20
CA ARG A 167 -11.46 21.04 12.06
C ARG A 167 -10.66 20.73 10.81
N ASP A 168 -10.30 19.46 10.66
CA ASP A 168 -9.48 18.98 9.55
C ASP A 168 -10.22 19.20 8.25
N MET A 169 -9.58 19.91 7.31
CA MET A 169 -10.17 20.27 6.03
C MET A 169 -9.79 19.25 4.97
N ILE A 170 -10.75 18.63 4.30
CA ILE A 170 -10.50 17.74 3.19
C ILE A 170 -9.89 18.49 2.01
N HIS A 171 -9.03 17.82 1.25
CA HIS A 171 -8.49 18.36 0.02
C HIS A 171 -9.48 18.14 -1.12
N LYS A 172 -9.84 19.22 -1.84
CA LYS A 172 -10.73 19.13 -3.00
C LYS A 172 -10.55 20.30 -3.95
N TRP A 173 -10.91 20.10 -5.22
CA TRP A 173 -10.94 21.16 -6.21
C TRP A 173 -12.08 22.14 -5.97
N HIS A 174 -11.92 23.34 -6.48
CA HIS A 174 -13.00 24.33 -6.58
C HIS A 174 -13.77 24.11 -7.88
N LEU A 175 -14.99 23.64 -7.79
CA LEU A 175 -15.90 23.45 -8.92
C LEU A 175 -17.17 24.28 -8.73
N GLU A 176 -17.56 24.97 -9.80
CA GLU A 176 -18.78 25.78 -9.85
C GLU A 176 -19.69 25.32 -11.00
N LYS A 177 -20.99 25.26 -10.74
CA LYS A 177 -21.99 24.98 -11.75
C LYS A 177 -22.20 26.19 -12.65
N LYS A 178 -22.27 26.02 -13.98
CA LYS A 178 -22.72 27.08 -14.90
C LYS A 178 -24.13 27.55 -14.58
N ASN A 179 -25.00 26.62 -14.17
CA ASN A 179 -26.38 26.87 -13.75
C ASN A 179 -26.62 26.34 -12.34
N PRO A 180 -26.37 27.13 -11.28
CA PRO A 180 -26.50 26.65 -9.90
C PRO A 180 -27.89 26.15 -9.50
N SER A 181 -28.96 26.60 -10.20
CA SER A 181 -30.34 26.18 -9.95
C SER A 181 -30.70 24.80 -10.52
N GLN A 182 -29.86 24.23 -11.38
CA GLN A 182 -30.06 22.88 -11.93
C GLN A 182 -29.48 21.82 -10.99
N GLU A 183 -30.17 20.70 -10.87
CA GLU A 183 -29.69 19.54 -10.12
C GLU A 183 -28.36 19.06 -10.68
N ARG A 184 -28.25 18.90 -12.00
CA ARG A 184 -27.01 18.62 -12.71
C ARG A 184 -26.72 19.72 -13.73
N SER A 185 -25.50 20.23 -13.74
CA SER A 185 -25.06 21.31 -14.62
C SER A 185 -23.63 21.06 -15.09
N GLU A 186 -23.31 21.53 -16.28
CA GLU A 186 -21.90 21.66 -16.66
C GLU A 186 -21.16 22.56 -15.65
N VAL A 187 -19.87 22.31 -15.54
CA VAL A 187 -18.97 23.14 -14.71
C VAL A 187 -18.56 24.42 -15.45
N VAL A 188 -18.28 25.47 -14.71
CA VAL A 188 -17.71 26.72 -15.27
C VAL A 188 -16.35 26.43 -15.89
N GLU A 189 -15.51 25.71 -15.16
CA GLU A 189 -14.17 25.28 -15.58
C GLU A 189 -13.95 23.82 -15.16
N PRO A 190 -13.66 22.90 -16.10
CA PRO A 190 -13.38 21.51 -15.78
C PRO A 190 -11.96 21.35 -15.22
N ILE A 191 -11.74 20.31 -14.41
CA ILE A 191 -10.41 19.83 -14.04
C ILE A 191 -9.81 19.20 -15.30
N THR A 192 -8.97 19.96 -16.00
CA THR A 192 -8.38 19.52 -17.27
C THR A 192 -7.04 18.85 -17.02
N TRP A 193 -6.89 17.61 -17.51
CA TRP A 193 -5.66 16.85 -17.50
C TRP A 193 -4.99 16.83 -18.86
N TRP A 194 -3.67 16.95 -18.87
CA TRP A 194 -2.87 16.92 -20.09
C TRP A 194 -1.99 15.67 -20.08
N ILE A 195 -2.22 14.77 -21.04
CA ILE A 195 -1.32 13.63 -21.27
C ILE A 195 -0.05 14.18 -21.93
N GLU A 196 1.10 14.04 -21.25
CA GLU A 196 2.39 14.51 -21.75
C GLU A 196 2.73 13.85 -23.11
N ASN A 197 3.31 14.60 -24.01
CA ASN A 197 3.64 14.12 -25.36
C ASN A 197 4.68 13.00 -25.39
N THR A 198 5.44 12.79 -24.28
CA THR A 198 6.35 11.66 -24.08
C THR A 198 5.65 10.33 -23.81
N THR A 199 4.33 10.33 -23.53
CA THR A 199 3.54 9.11 -23.30
C THR A 199 3.47 8.28 -24.60
N PRO A 200 3.82 6.97 -24.56
CA PRO A 200 3.69 6.09 -25.73
C PRO A 200 2.28 6.12 -26.31
N ASN A 201 2.19 6.24 -27.65
CA ASN A 201 0.90 6.44 -28.32
C ASN A 201 -0.11 5.32 -28.02
N GLU A 202 0.38 4.07 -27.94
CA GLU A 202 -0.41 2.88 -27.66
C GLU A 202 -1.01 2.82 -26.25
N LEU A 203 -0.56 3.69 -25.34
CA LEU A 203 -1.02 3.74 -23.94
C LEU A 203 -1.94 4.93 -23.66
N ARG A 204 -1.98 5.93 -24.54
CA ARG A 204 -2.73 7.18 -24.33
C ARG A 204 -4.22 6.97 -24.14
N ASP A 205 -4.81 6.03 -24.87
CA ASP A 205 -6.24 5.74 -24.78
C ASP A 205 -6.62 5.20 -23.40
N ALA A 206 -5.82 4.26 -22.84
CA ALA A 206 -6.08 3.72 -21.52
C ALA A 206 -5.96 4.80 -20.41
N VAL A 207 -4.95 5.67 -20.53
CA VAL A 207 -4.78 6.80 -19.58
C VAL A 207 -5.97 7.75 -19.66
N ARG A 208 -6.38 8.15 -20.90
CA ARG A 208 -7.54 9.02 -21.12
C ARG A 208 -8.81 8.44 -20.53
N ASP A 209 -9.08 7.16 -20.81
CA ASP A 209 -10.32 6.50 -20.40
C ASP A 209 -10.40 6.37 -18.87
N GLY A 210 -9.26 6.11 -18.19
CA GLY A 210 -9.19 6.13 -16.71
C GLY A 210 -9.50 7.50 -16.13
N VAL A 211 -9.00 8.57 -16.72
CA VAL A 211 -9.28 9.94 -16.24
C VAL A 211 -10.74 10.33 -16.45
N LEU A 212 -11.27 10.10 -17.65
CA LEU A 212 -12.64 10.49 -18.00
C LEU A 212 -13.72 9.70 -17.26
N ALA A 213 -13.41 8.48 -16.81
CA ALA A 213 -14.35 7.66 -16.06
C ALA A 213 -14.80 8.31 -14.74
N TRP A 214 -14.01 9.22 -14.16
CA TRP A 214 -14.42 9.98 -12.97
C TRP A 214 -15.63 10.88 -13.17
N ASN A 215 -15.96 11.28 -14.42
CA ASN A 215 -17.18 12.04 -14.70
C ASN A 215 -18.44 11.34 -14.18
N LYS A 216 -18.48 10.01 -14.17
CA LYS A 216 -19.57 9.23 -13.58
C LYS A 216 -19.80 9.58 -12.10
N ALA A 217 -18.72 9.74 -11.32
CA ALA A 217 -18.82 10.12 -9.90
C ALA A 217 -19.24 11.58 -9.73
N PHE A 218 -18.76 12.47 -10.58
CA PHE A 218 -19.12 13.89 -10.55
C PHE A 218 -20.56 14.16 -10.96
N GLU A 219 -21.15 13.34 -11.82
CA GLU A 219 -22.57 13.46 -12.20
C GLU A 219 -23.49 13.26 -10.98
N GLU A 220 -23.16 12.34 -10.07
CA GLU A 220 -23.90 12.15 -8.82
C GLU A 220 -23.71 13.33 -7.83
N ALA A 221 -22.54 14.00 -7.88
CA ALA A 221 -22.30 15.23 -7.14
C ALA A 221 -22.96 16.47 -7.80
N GLY A 222 -23.62 16.31 -8.94
CA GLY A 222 -24.36 17.34 -9.66
C GLY A 222 -23.57 18.09 -10.74
N PHE A 223 -22.43 17.56 -11.18
CA PHE A 223 -21.57 18.19 -12.18
C PHE A 223 -21.48 17.35 -13.45
N ILE A 224 -21.74 17.96 -14.61
CA ILE A 224 -21.57 17.34 -15.93
C ILE A 224 -20.24 17.81 -16.51
N ASN A 225 -19.46 16.88 -17.09
CA ASN A 225 -18.14 17.14 -17.69
C ASN A 225 -17.20 17.87 -16.73
N ALA A 226 -17.13 17.41 -15.47
CA ALA A 226 -16.26 17.98 -14.44
C ALA A 226 -14.77 17.74 -14.71
N VAL A 227 -14.44 16.66 -15.44
CA VAL A 227 -13.08 16.26 -15.78
C VAL A 227 -12.94 16.20 -17.30
N ASP A 228 -11.86 16.78 -17.82
CA ASP A 228 -11.51 16.81 -19.25
C ASP A 228 -10.07 16.32 -19.46
N VAL A 229 -9.78 15.77 -20.66
CA VAL A 229 -8.45 15.27 -21.02
C VAL A 229 -8.01 15.82 -22.37
N LYS A 230 -6.80 16.33 -22.42
CA LYS A 230 -6.13 16.80 -23.63
C LYS A 230 -4.76 16.13 -23.79
N ILE A 231 -4.22 16.16 -24.99
CA ILE A 231 -2.86 15.70 -25.28
C ILE A 231 -1.97 16.93 -25.45
N GLN A 232 -0.82 16.95 -24.76
CA GLN A 232 0.14 18.01 -24.91
C GLN A 232 0.67 18.05 -26.36
N PRO A 233 0.57 19.19 -27.08
CA PRO A 233 1.17 19.33 -28.39
C PRO A 233 2.69 19.20 -28.33
N ASP A 234 3.31 18.70 -29.42
CA ASP A 234 4.77 18.60 -29.50
C ASP A 234 5.47 19.97 -29.54
N ASP A 235 4.76 21.00 -29.95
CA ASP A 235 5.20 22.39 -30.01
C ASP A 235 4.63 23.28 -28.88
N ALA A 236 4.16 22.65 -27.79
CA ALA A 236 3.66 23.39 -26.63
C ALA A 236 4.70 24.38 -26.09
N ASP A 237 4.29 25.61 -25.85
CA ASP A 237 5.10 26.67 -25.26
C ASP A 237 5.03 26.73 -23.72
N TRP A 238 4.46 25.70 -23.10
CA TRP A 238 4.31 25.51 -21.66
C TRP A 238 4.80 24.11 -21.24
N ASP A 239 5.13 23.95 -19.98
CA ASP A 239 5.56 22.70 -19.38
C ASP A 239 4.80 22.41 -18.06
N ALA A 240 5.05 21.23 -17.47
CA ALA A 240 4.40 20.80 -16.22
C ALA A 240 4.77 21.65 -14.99
N GLY A 241 5.68 22.61 -15.10
CA GLY A 241 5.97 23.57 -14.03
C GLY A 241 4.91 24.67 -13.89
N ASP A 242 4.14 24.91 -14.95
CA ASP A 242 3.05 25.89 -14.92
C ASP A 242 1.81 25.27 -14.25
N ILE A 243 1.47 25.75 -13.05
CA ILE A 243 0.41 25.19 -12.21
C ILE A 243 -0.99 25.22 -12.86
N ARG A 244 -1.17 25.99 -13.92
CA ARG A 244 -2.43 26.03 -14.69
C ARG A 244 -2.68 24.75 -15.51
N TYR A 245 -1.66 23.90 -15.67
CA TYR A 245 -1.74 22.65 -16.42
C TYR A 245 -1.50 21.47 -15.47
N ASN A 246 -2.51 20.61 -15.31
CA ASN A 246 -2.33 19.35 -14.59
C ASN A 246 -1.80 18.31 -15.57
N VAL A 247 -0.63 17.74 -15.33
CA VAL A 247 0.06 16.92 -16.33
C VAL A 247 0.20 15.47 -15.85
N LEU A 248 -0.23 14.55 -16.73
CA LEU A 248 0.05 13.12 -16.61
C LEU A 248 1.39 12.84 -17.29
N ARG A 249 2.43 12.76 -16.50
CA ARG A 249 3.82 12.61 -16.93
C ARG A 249 4.23 11.16 -17.02
N TRP A 250 5.15 10.86 -17.91
CA TRP A 250 5.65 9.53 -18.14
C TRP A 250 7.13 9.41 -17.80
N ALA A 251 7.49 8.48 -16.93
CA ALA A 251 8.87 8.24 -16.50
C ALA A 251 9.35 6.85 -16.91
N SER A 252 10.64 6.71 -17.13
CA SER A 252 11.32 5.42 -17.31
C SER A 252 12.63 5.39 -16.54
N SER A 253 12.55 4.98 -15.29
CA SER A 253 13.67 5.04 -14.35
C SER A 253 14.48 3.75 -14.33
N PRO A 254 15.82 3.81 -14.18
CA PRO A 254 16.67 2.62 -14.04
C PRO A 254 16.37 1.82 -12.77
N SER A 255 15.89 2.49 -11.73
CA SER A 255 15.55 1.95 -10.42
C SER A 255 14.39 2.71 -9.82
N PRO A 256 13.16 2.56 -10.38
CA PRO A 256 12.03 3.38 -9.96
C PRO A 256 11.71 3.15 -8.48
N PRO A 257 11.56 4.23 -7.68
CA PRO A 257 11.12 4.12 -6.29
C PRO A 257 9.61 3.98 -6.17
N PHE A 258 8.86 4.35 -7.20
CA PHE A 258 7.40 4.29 -7.34
C PHE A 258 7.05 3.85 -8.76
N SER A 259 5.76 3.71 -9.06
CA SER A 259 5.27 3.48 -10.43
C SER A 259 4.05 4.33 -10.77
N GLY A 260 3.37 4.89 -9.79
CA GLY A 260 2.48 6.03 -9.86
C GLY A 260 2.77 6.96 -8.69
N TYR A 261 2.59 8.25 -8.88
CA TYR A 261 2.69 9.26 -7.84
C TYR A 261 1.93 10.50 -8.28
N GLY A 262 0.89 10.87 -7.55
CA GLY A 262 0.00 11.99 -7.85
C GLY A 262 0.01 13.06 -6.75
N PRO A 263 1.03 13.95 -6.69
CA PRO A 263 1.05 15.04 -5.73
C PRO A 263 0.04 16.12 -6.11
N SER A 264 -0.61 16.70 -5.10
CA SER A 264 -1.44 17.89 -5.24
C SER A 264 -0.83 19.07 -4.52
N PHE A 265 -0.96 20.26 -5.10
CA PHE A 265 -0.65 21.54 -4.45
C PHE A 265 -1.91 22.05 -3.77
N VAL A 266 -1.88 22.19 -2.46
CA VAL A 266 -3.07 22.47 -1.66
C VAL A 266 -2.89 23.80 -0.92
N ASN A 267 -3.92 24.63 -0.95
CA ASN A 267 -4.00 25.81 -0.09
C ASN A 267 -4.17 25.36 1.37
N PRO A 268 -3.17 25.52 2.23
CA PRO A 268 -3.22 24.98 3.60
C PRO A 268 -4.21 25.71 4.50
N ARG A 269 -4.80 26.81 4.07
CA ARG A 269 -5.81 27.55 4.84
C ARG A 269 -7.23 27.08 4.56
N THR A 270 -7.45 26.40 3.44
CA THR A 270 -8.81 26.04 3.00
C THR A 270 -8.99 24.58 2.61
N GLY A 271 -7.91 23.86 2.30
CA GLY A 271 -7.96 22.54 1.70
C GLY A 271 -8.21 22.54 0.18
N GLN A 272 -8.28 23.73 -0.45
CA GLN A 272 -8.45 23.81 -1.91
C GLN A 272 -7.23 23.27 -2.64
N ILE A 273 -7.44 22.35 -3.57
CA ILE A 273 -6.41 21.88 -4.51
C ILE A 273 -6.25 22.95 -5.59
N LEU A 274 -4.99 23.37 -5.83
CA LEU A 274 -4.64 24.44 -6.75
C LEU A 274 -4.08 23.93 -8.07
N GLY A 275 -3.53 22.73 -8.07
CA GLY A 275 -2.96 22.03 -9.20
C GLY A 275 -2.48 20.65 -8.77
N ALA A 276 -2.26 19.76 -9.73
CA ALA A 276 -1.73 18.43 -9.47
C ALA A 276 -1.00 17.89 -10.69
N ASP A 277 0.04 17.09 -10.45
CA ASP A 277 0.73 16.32 -11.46
C ASP A 277 0.70 14.84 -11.11
N ILE A 278 0.68 13.98 -12.11
CA ILE A 278 0.80 12.53 -11.94
C ILE A 278 2.03 12.04 -12.69
N MET A 279 2.85 11.26 -12.02
CA MET A 279 3.99 10.58 -12.63
C MET A 279 3.67 9.09 -12.77
N LEU A 280 3.65 8.58 -14.01
CA LEU A 280 3.46 7.16 -14.32
C LEU A 280 4.80 6.55 -14.73
N GLU A 281 5.14 5.37 -14.21
CA GLU A 281 6.42 4.70 -14.48
C GLU A 281 6.26 3.55 -15.48
N TYR A 282 6.90 3.70 -16.65
CA TYR A 282 6.81 2.74 -17.77
C TYR A 282 7.21 1.31 -17.41
N SER A 283 8.17 1.15 -16.50
CA SER A 283 8.65 -0.19 -16.11
C SER A 283 7.57 -1.06 -15.47
N SER A 284 6.48 -0.46 -14.96
CA SER A 284 5.35 -1.16 -14.36
C SER A 284 4.50 -1.94 -15.36
N PHE A 285 4.55 -1.56 -16.63
CA PHE A 285 3.79 -2.18 -17.72
C PHE A 285 4.65 -3.03 -18.63
N THR A 286 5.93 -3.19 -18.33
CA THR A 286 6.87 -3.96 -19.13
C THR A 286 7.40 -5.17 -18.38
N TYR A 287 7.96 -6.15 -19.13
CA TYR A 287 8.67 -7.32 -18.56
C TYR A 287 10.00 -6.96 -17.87
N ARG A 288 10.31 -5.68 -17.63
CA ARG A 288 11.47 -5.23 -16.88
C ARG A 288 11.35 -5.52 -15.38
N VAL A 289 11.08 -6.77 -15.02
CA VAL A 289 11.04 -7.17 -13.63
C VAL A 289 12.43 -7.14 -13.04
N LYS A 290 12.60 -6.47 -11.92
CA LYS A 290 13.79 -6.61 -11.08
C LYS A 290 13.79 -7.97 -10.38
N THR A 291 14.06 -9.02 -11.13
CA THR A 291 14.14 -10.38 -10.60
C THR A 291 15.17 -10.54 -9.48
N GLU A 292 16.17 -9.67 -9.40
CA GLU A 292 17.18 -9.67 -8.34
C GLU A 292 16.60 -9.41 -6.94
N LYS A 293 15.58 -8.55 -6.81
CA LYS A 293 14.92 -8.26 -5.52
C LYS A 293 13.84 -9.26 -5.12
N ILE A 294 13.35 -10.05 -6.08
CA ILE A 294 12.28 -11.03 -5.83
C ILE A 294 12.71 -12.10 -4.83
N PHE A 295 13.97 -12.54 -4.85
CA PHE A 295 14.48 -13.53 -3.91
C PHE A 295 14.99 -12.95 -2.58
N GLU A 296 15.36 -11.67 -2.54
CA GLU A 296 15.85 -11.01 -1.32
C GLU A 296 14.73 -10.52 -0.40
N THR A 297 13.56 -10.21 -0.95
CA THR A 297 12.42 -9.64 -0.18
C THR A 297 11.54 -10.64 0.54
N PHE A 298 11.79 -11.95 0.43
CA PHE A 298 11.16 -12.94 1.30
C PHE A 298 11.65 -12.89 2.76
N SER A 299 12.70 -12.17 3.05
CA SER A 299 13.08 -11.87 4.44
C SER A 299 12.23 -10.67 4.92
N SER A 300 11.35 -10.93 5.85
CA SER A 300 10.24 -10.13 6.36
C SER A 300 10.56 -8.71 6.87
N ASP A 301 11.81 -8.29 6.95
CA ASP A 301 12.18 -7.06 7.65
C ASP A 301 12.45 -5.85 6.75
N ASN A 302 12.44 -6.00 5.42
CA ASN A 302 12.80 -4.92 4.50
C ASN A 302 11.62 -4.19 3.83
N MET A 303 10.39 -4.50 4.20
CA MET A 303 9.20 -3.78 3.71
C MET A 303 8.87 -2.49 4.50
N VAL A 304 9.79 -1.99 5.32
CA VAL A 304 9.64 -0.65 5.91
C VAL A 304 10.05 0.36 4.85
N ARG A 305 9.15 0.66 3.94
CA ARG A 305 9.26 1.79 3.04
C ARG A 305 8.45 2.95 3.57
N ASP A 306 8.90 4.14 3.22
CA ASP A 306 8.34 5.44 3.57
C ASP A 306 6.80 5.42 3.42
N GLU A 307 6.10 5.71 4.50
CA GLU A 307 4.62 5.68 4.59
C GLU A 307 3.93 6.67 3.63
N LYS A 308 4.71 7.47 2.91
CA LYS A 308 4.23 8.54 2.02
C LYS A 308 4.37 8.23 0.53
N SER A 309 4.91 7.07 0.12
CA SER A 309 5.02 6.70 -1.29
C SER A 309 3.98 5.66 -1.67
N CYS A 310 3.17 5.94 -2.68
CA CYS A 310 2.27 4.97 -3.28
C CYS A 310 3.05 3.76 -3.80
N GLN A 311 2.73 2.57 -3.30
CA GLN A 311 3.39 1.31 -3.67
C GLN A 311 2.57 0.50 -4.67
N PHE A 312 1.40 1.00 -5.07
CA PHE A 312 0.40 0.31 -5.87
C PHE A 312 0.96 -0.39 -7.10
N SER A 313 1.81 0.24 -7.78
CA SER A 313 2.26 -0.21 -9.10
C SER A 313 3.44 -1.18 -9.10
N HIS A 314 4.25 -1.27 -8.05
CA HIS A 314 5.12 -2.45 -7.89
C HIS A 314 4.29 -3.73 -7.72
N VAL A 315 3.18 -3.58 -7.01
CA VAL A 315 2.18 -4.62 -6.83
C VAL A 315 1.50 -4.94 -8.15
N MET A 316 1.10 -3.91 -8.89
CA MET A 316 0.47 -4.05 -10.19
C MET A 316 1.38 -4.74 -11.21
N GLN A 317 2.68 -4.43 -11.24
CA GLN A 317 3.64 -5.14 -12.09
C GLN A 317 3.67 -6.65 -11.80
N GLU A 318 3.74 -7.04 -10.52
CA GLU A 318 3.71 -8.45 -10.13
C GLU A 318 2.36 -9.11 -10.47
N ASN A 319 1.28 -8.40 -10.26
CA ASN A 319 -0.07 -8.86 -10.58
C ASN A 319 -0.26 -9.02 -12.10
N ASN A 320 0.22 -8.06 -12.91
CA ASN A 320 0.20 -8.17 -14.37
C ASN A 320 0.98 -9.39 -14.85
N MET A 321 2.17 -9.62 -14.28
CA MET A 321 2.96 -10.80 -14.61
C MET A 321 2.28 -12.09 -14.16
N PHE A 322 1.66 -12.11 -12.98
CA PHE A 322 0.87 -13.26 -12.54
C PHE A 322 -0.30 -13.52 -13.49
N ALA A 323 -1.06 -12.49 -13.88
CA ALA A 323 -2.15 -12.62 -14.83
C ALA A 323 -1.67 -13.18 -16.18
N MET A 324 -0.55 -12.67 -16.71
CA MET A 324 0.04 -13.18 -17.96
C MET A 324 0.51 -14.64 -17.85
N ILE A 325 1.15 -15.02 -16.72
CA ILE A 325 1.59 -16.39 -16.46
C ILE A 325 0.39 -17.32 -16.37
N ALA A 326 -0.63 -16.93 -15.63
CA ALA A 326 -1.85 -17.71 -15.45
C ALA A 326 -2.61 -17.87 -16.75
N SER A 327 -2.89 -16.80 -17.50
CA SER A 327 -3.57 -16.84 -18.80
C SER A 327 -2.82 -17.72 -19.80
N ARG A 328 -1.48 -17.61 -19.87
CA ARG A 328 -0.64 -18.46 -20.71
C ARG A 328 -0.70 -19.95 -20.32
N SER A 329 -0.89 -20.22 -19.02
CA SER A 329 -0.91 -21.59 -18.50
C SER A 329 -2.31 -22.23 -18.61
N ILE A 330 -3.38 -21.45 -18.50
CA ILE A 330 -4.77 -21.90 -18.61
C ILE A 330 -5.17 -22.17 -20.09
N GLY A 331 -4.45 -21.63 -21.06
CA GLY A 331 -4.57 -22.05 -22.46
C GLY A 331 -5.05 -21.01 -23.46
N ASP A 332 -5.38 -19.79 -23.05
CA ASP A 332 -5.99 -18.77 -23.92
C ASP A 332 -5.18 -17.48 -24.04
N PHE A 333 -3.87 -17.54 -23.83
CA PHE A 333 -3.04 -16.35 -23.94
C PHE A 333 -2.85 -15.93 -25.42
N SER A 334 -3.67 -14.97 -25.84
CA SER A 334 -3.58 -14.31 -27.13
C SER A 334 -2.96 -12.91 -27.01
N PRO A 335 -2.47 -12.31 -28.10
CA PRO A 335 -2.08 -10.90 -28.10
C PRO A 335 -3.20 -9.96 -27.61
N LEU A 336 -4.46 -10.30 -27.88
CA LEU A 336 -5.61 -9.55 -27.40
C LEU A 336 -5.75 -9.61 -25.88
N GLU A 337 -5.57 -10.79 -25.30
CA GLU A 337 -5.62 -10.99 -23.85
C GLU A 337 -4.47 -10.25 -23.14
N GLN A 338 -3.26 -10.30 -23.70
CA GLN A 338 -2.14 -9.52 -23.21
C GLN A 338 -2.43 -8.01 -23.25
N HIS A 339 -2.98 -7.53 -24.37
CA HIS A 339 -3.38 -6.14 -24.49
C HIS A 339 -4.45 -5.77 -23.45
N ARG A 340 -5.43 -6.64 -23.21
CA ARG A 340 -6.48 -6.42 -22.21
C ARG A 340 -5.92 -6.28 -20.79
N ILE A 341 -4.97 -7.15 -20.38
CA ILE A 341 -4.31 -7.06 -19.08
C ILE A 341 -3.64 -5.68 -18.91
N ILE A 342 -2.87 -5.27 -19.91
CA ILE A 342 -2.15 -3.98 -19.87
C ILE A 342 -3.15 -2.81 -19.88
N TYR A 343 -4.16 -2.85 -20.75
CA TYR A 343 -5.16 -1.79 -20.85
C TYR A 343 -5.94 -1.62 -19.53
N GLU A 344 -6.54 -2.69 -19.01
CA GLU A 344 -7.32 -2.64 -17.77
C GLU A 344 -6.43 -2.20 -16.58
N SER A 345 -5.19 -2.68 -16.49
CA SER A 345 -4.27 -2.27 -15.43
C SER A 345 -3.87 -0.79 -15.51
N LEU A 346 -3.73 -0.24 -16.72
CA LEU A 346 -3.38 1.17 -16.89
C LEU A 346 -4.59 2.09 -16.64
N VAL A 347 -5.78 1.64 -17.04
CA VAL A 347 -7.03 2.35 -16.68
C VAL A 347 -7.19 2.41 -15.17
N ASP A 348 -7.03 1.28 -14.47
CA ASP A 348 -7.14 1.18 -13.01
C ASP A 348 -6.10 2.05 -12.29
N LEU A 349 -4.84 2.01 -12.73
CA LEU A 349 -3.80 2.89 -12.18
C LEU A 349 -4.13 4.37 -12.42
N SER A 350 -4.60 4.73 -13.61
CA SER A 350 -4.97 6.11 -13.91
C SER A 350 -6.15 6.57 -13.05
N LEU A 351 -7.16 5.72 -12.87
CA LEU A 351 -8.27 5.96 -11.94
C LEU A 351 -7.75 6.20 -10.50
N HIS A 352 -6.85 5.33 -10.02
CA HIS A 352 -6.29 5.41 -8.68
C HIS A 352 -5.52 6.72 -8.45
N GLU A 353 -4.57 7.04 -9.33
CA GLU A 353 -3.74 8.25 -9.17
C GLU A 353 -4.58 9.54 -9.32
N ILE A 354 -5.54 9.56 -10.24
CA ILE A 354 -6.50 10.66 -10.35
C ILE A 354 -7.32 10.77 -9.06
N GLY A 355 -7.80 9.66 -8.48
CA GLY A 355 -8.51 9.65 -7.20
C GLY A 355 -7.74 10.37 -6.09
N HIS A 356 -6.43 10.14 -6.00
CA HIS A 356 -5.57 10.88 -5.06
C HIS A 356 -5.56 12.39 -5.34
N THR A 357 -5.51 12.78 -6.60
CA THR A 357 -5.53 14.21 -6.96
C THR A 357 -6.92 14.84 -6.83
N LEU A 358 -7.96 14.03 -6.70
CA LEU A 358 -9.30 14.49 -6.30
C LEU A 358 -9.47 14.57 -4.77
N GLY A 359 -8.42 14.26 -4.02
CA GLY A 359 -8.37 14.33 -2.57
C GLY A 359 -8.61 13.00 -1.85
N LEU A 360 -8.95 11.93 -2.54
CA LEU A 360 -9.26 10.63 -1.92
C LEU A 360 -8.00 9.97 -1.35
N SER A 361 -8.09 9.46 -0.12
CA SER A 361 -7.10 8.59 0.49
C SER A 361 -7.37 7.13 0.13
N HIS A 362 -6.42 6.22 0.42
CA HIS A 362 -6.65 4.79 0.20
C HIS A 362 -7.89 4.28 0.92
N ASN A 363 -8.54 3.26 0.33
CA ASN A 363 -9.61 2.50 0.96
C ASN A 363 -9.38 0.99 0.78
N PHE A 364 -8.70 0.36 1.71
CA PHE A 364 -8.35 -1.07 1.71
C PHE A 364 -9.46 -2.00 2.21
N TYR A 365 -10.67 -1.49 2.38
CA TYR A 365 -11.89 -2.28 2.61
C TYR A 365 -12.62 -2.57 1.29
N ALA A 366 -12.26 -1.90 0.22
CA ALA A 366 -13.05 -1.82 -1.00
C ALA A 366 -13.15 -3.13 -1.79
N SER A 367 -12.25 -4.08 -1.58
CA SER A 367 -12.28 -5.41 -2.21
C SER A 367 -13.54 -6.22 -1.92
N HIS A 368 -14.30 -5.88 -0.88
CA HIS A 368 -15.45 -6.66 -0.38
C HIS A 368 -16.79 -6.43 -1.11
N LEU A 369 -16.81 -5.77 -2.27
CA LEU A 369 -18.05 -5.42 -2.98
C LEU A 369 -18.83 -6.65 -3.46
N HIS A 370 -18.16 -7.59 -4.08
CA HIS A 370 -18.78 -8.72 -4.77
C HIS A 370 -18.50 -10.06 -4.11
N THR A 371 -19.37 -11.05 -4.38
CA THR A 371 -19.09 -12.44 -4.02
C THR A 371 -18.01 -13.04 -4.90
N LEU A 372 -17.40 -14.13 -4.45
CA LEU A 372 -16.36 -14.86 -5.18
C LEU A 372 -16.78 -15.29 -6.61
N ASN A 373 -18.07 -15.56 -6.83
CA ASN A 373 -18.57 -15.89 -8.15
C ASN A 373 -18.76 -14.63 -9.02
N ASN A 374 -19.27 -13.55 -8.42
CA ASN A 374 -19.62 -12.33 -9.16
C ASN A 374 -18.40 -11.56 -9.66
N ILE A 375 -17.24 -11.67 -9.00
CA ILE A 375 -16.00 -11.01 -9.49
C ILE A 375 -15.55 -11.52 -10.85
N HIS A 376 -16.04 -12.69 -11.28
CA HIS A 376 -15.73 -13.28 -12.59
C HIS A 376 -16.82 -13.03 -13.64
N ASP A 377 -17.89 -12.28 -13.32
CA ASP A 377 -18.96 -11.92 -14.23
C ASP A 377 -18.85 -10.45 -14.68
N ARG A 378 -18.42 -10.25 -15.93
CA ARG A 378 -18.26 -8.91 -16.53
C ARG A 378 -19.58 -8.12 -16.61
N HIS A 379 -20.72 -8.80 -16.77
CA HIS A 379 -22.02 -8.12 -16.80
C HIS A 379 -22.36 -7.47 -15.45
N ILE A 380 -21.79 -7.98 -14.36
CA ILE A 380 -21.93 -7.41 -13.01
C ILE A 380 -20.84 -6.36 -12.77
N THR A 381 -19.58 -6.68 -13.08
CA THR A 381 -18.44 -5.85 -12.64
C THR A 381 -18.18 -4.63 -13.52
N GLU A 382 -18.40 -4.72 -14.84
CA GLU A 382 -18.18 -3.59 -15.77
C GLU A 382 -19.03 -2.34 -15.46
N PRO A 383 -20.34 -2.44 -15.17
CA PRO A 383 -21.14 -1.25 -14.90
C PRO A 383 -20.96 -0.66 -13.50
N ILE A 384 -20.55 -1.47 -12.51
CA ILE A 384 -20.52 -1.07 -11.09
C ILE A 384 -19.09 -0.81 -10.61
N GLY A 385 -18.12 -1.50 -11.17
CA GLY A 385 -16.75 -1.63 -10.70
C GLY A 385 -16.47 -3.03 -10.17
N LEU A 386 -15.23 -3.47 -10.25
CA LEU A 386 -14.78 -4.78 -9.73
C LEU A 386 -14.69 -4.76 -8.20
N TYR A 387 -14.47 -3.61 -7.62
CA TYR A 387 -14.41 -3.32 -6.18
C TYR A 387 -15.10 -1.98 -5.88
N SER A 388 -15.39 -1.71 -4.61
CA SER A 388 -16.18 -0.53 -4.24
C SER A 388 -15.41 0.79 -4.39
N SER A 389 -14.07 0.74 -4.38
CA SER A 389 -13.21 1.90 -4.59
C SER A 389 -11.94 1.52 -5.34
N VAL A 390 -11.58 2.33 -6.32
CA VAL A 390 -10.29 2.24 -7.03
C VAL A 390 -9.11 2.66 -6.16
N MET A 391 -9.36 3.14 -4.95
CA MET A 391 -8.33 3.53 -3.98
C MET A 391 -7.79 2.35 -3.17
N ASP A 392 -8.11 1.11 -3.54
CA ASP A 392 -7.57 -0.12 -2.97
C ASP A 392 -6.36 -0.64 -3.76
N TYR A 393 -5.56 -1.50 -3.14
CA TYR A 393 -4.46 -2.25 -3.77
C TYR A 393 -4.86 -3.72 -3.95
N THR A 394 -5.77 -3.96 -4.85
CA THR A 394 -6.29 -5.30 -5.12
C THR A 394 -5.32 -6.17 -5.93
N SER A 395 -5.58 -7.46 -5.97
CA SER A 395 -4.89 -8.38 -6.87
C SER A 395 -5.48 -8.33 -8.28
N ALA A 396 -4.71 -8.69 -9.31
CA ALA A 396 -5.31 -8.99 -10.60
C ALA A 396 -6.31 -10.15 -10.46
N ASN A 397 -7.54 -9.93 -10.91
CA ASN A 397 -8.60 -10.92 -10.85
C ASN A 397 -8.40 -11.96 -11.95
N VAL A 398 -7.90 -13.12 -11.57
CA VAL A 398 -7.68 -14.26 -12.48
C VAL A 398 -8.70 -15.34 -12.15
N GLY A 399 -9.52 -15.68 -13.13
CA GLY A 399 -10.53 -16.74 -12.99
C GLY A 399 -9.91 -18.14 -12.94
N PRO A 400 -10.68 -19.13 -12.46
CA PRO A 400 -10.22 -20.50 -12.32
C PRO A 400 -9.98 -21.19 -13.68
N ASP A 401 -10.63 -20.72 -14.72
CA ASP A 401 -10.49 -21.20 -16.10
C ASP A 401 -10.86 -20.10 -17.11
N SER A 402 -10.61 -20.33 -18.39
CA SER A 402 -10.85 -19.35 -19.46
C SER A 402 -12.33 -18.99 -19.70
N LYS A 403 -13.25 -19.82 -19.25
CA LYS A 403 -14.71 -19.57 -19.40
C LYS A 403 -15.25 -18.71 -18.26
N HIS A 404 -14.59 -18.73 -17.10
CA HIS A 404 -14.96 -18.00 -15.90
C HIS A 404 -13.92 -16.92 -15.60
N HIS A 405 -13.62 -16.10 -16.60
CA HIS A 405 -12.62 -15.03 -16.51
C HIS A 405 -13.27 -13.67 -16.75
N GLY A 406 -13.41 -12.89 -15.68
CA GLY A 406 -13.97 -11.55 -15.67
C GLY A 406 -13.00 -10.47 -16.15
N GLN A 407 -13.16 -9.27 -15.61
CA GLN A 407 -12.16 -8.20 -15.73
C GLN A 407 -10.93 -8.55 -14.87
N PHE A 408 -9.75 -8.16 -15.32
CA PHE A 408 -8.53 -8.26 -14.51
C PHE A 408 -8.48 -7.15 -13.47
N TYR A 409 -8.92 -5.93 -13.83
CA TYR A 409 -8.94 -4.74 -13.01
C TYR A 409 -10.21 -3.93 -13.26
N SER A 410 -10.54 -3.01 -12.35
CA SER A 410 -11.66 -2.11 -12.54
C SER A 410 -11.36 -1.07 -13.63
N THR A 411 -12.38 -0.75 -14.41
CA THR A 411 -12.29 0.28 -15.46
C THR A 411 -13.27 1.43 -15.21
N THR A 412 -13.85 1.49 -14.02
CA THR A 412 -14.79 2.53 -13.60
C THR A 412 -14.68 2.77 -12.09
N PRO A 413 -14.92 3.98 -11.60
CA PRO A 413 -15.05 4.23 -10.15
C PRO A 413 -16.15 3.37 -9.55
N GLY A 414 -15.90 2.83 -8.37
CA GLY A 414 -16.86 2.00 -7.64
C GLY A 414 -17.89 2.82 -6.84
N PRO A 415 -18.84 2.12 -6.19
CA PRO A 415 -19.89 2.79 -5.41
C PRO A 415 -19.35 3.69 -4.29
N TYR A 416 -18.28 3.27 -3.62
CA TYR A 416 -17.65 4.09 -2.59
C TYR A 416 -17.04 5.36 -3.18
N ASP A 417 -16.35 5.27 -4.31
CA ASP A 417 -15.73 6.43 -4.97
C ASP A 417 -16.79 7.47 -5.34
N ILE A 418 -17.90 7.01 -5.92
CA ILE A 418 -19.04 7.86 -6.30
C ILE A 418 -19.60 8.56 -5.05
N TRP A 419 -19.82 7.81 -3.98
CA TRP A 419 -20.33 8.35 -2.73
C TRP A 419 -19.35 9.33 -2.05
N ALA A 420 -18.04 9.03 -2.09
CA ALA A 420 -17.02 9.92 -1.55
C ALA A 420 -16.93 11.24 -2.35
N ILE A 421 -17.03 11.19 -3.68
CA ILE A 421 -17.10 12.40 -4.52
C ILE A 421 -18.40 13.18 -4.25
N GLU A 422 -19.55 12.51 -4.07
CA GLU A 422 -20.80 13.14 -3.66
C GLU A 422 -20.62 13.90 -2.33
N TYR A 423 -20.00 13.28 -1.33
CA TYR A 423 -19.68 13.92 -0.04
C TYR A 423 -18.78 15.15 -0.21
N GLY A 424 -17.66 15.00 -0.92
CA GLY A 424 -16.65 16.05 -1.03
C GLY A 424 -17.07 17.24 -1.90
N TYR A 425 -17.79 16.97 -2.98
CA TYR A 425 -17.96 17.95 -4.06
C TYR A 425 -19.37 18.52 -4.24
N THR A 426 -20.42 17.86 -3.77
CA THR A 426 -21.77 18.46 -3.86
C THR A 426 -21.76 19.86 -3.26
N PRO A 427 -22.22 20.90 -3.98
CA PRO A 427 -22.21 22.27 -3.50
C PRO A 427 -22.88 22.43 -2.13
N SER A 428 -22.22 23.14 -1.23
CA SER A 428 -22.75 23.37 0.13
C SER A 428 -23.99 24.25 0.08
N LEU A 429 -24.99 23.89 0.88
CA LEU A 429 -26.16 24.73 1.10
C LEU A 429 -25.77 26.02 1.85
N ASP A 430 -26.56 27.07 1.69
CA ASP A 430 -26.29 28.34 2.34
C ASP A 430 -26.57 28.31 3.85
N ASN A 431 -27.55 27.54 4.28
CA ASN A 431 -27.83 27.31 5.69
C ASN A 431 -26.95 26.18 6.24
N PRO A 432 -26.10 26.45 7.25
CA PRO A 432 -25.20 25.44 7.82
C PRO A 432 -25.91 24.24 8.47
N GLU A 433 -27.10 24.46 9.06
CA GLU A 433 -27.87 23.37 9.71
C GLU A 433 -28.45 22.42 8.65
N ASP A 434 -29.00 22.95 7.56
CA ASP A 434 -29.50 22.15 6.45
C ASP A 434 -28.37 21.37 5.76
N GLU A 435 -27.20 21.99 5.63
CA GLU A 435 -26.00 21.32 5.11
C GLU A 435 -25.56 20.17 6.00
N LYS A 436 -25.55 20.37 7.31
CA LYS A 436 -25.20 19.33 8.28
C LYS A 436 -26.19 18.18 8.23
N GLU A 437 -27.49 18.44 8.18
CA GLU A 437 -28.51 17.39 8.05
C GLU A 437 -28.34 16.60 6.75
N ARG A 438 -28.12 17.29 5.62
CA ARG A 438 -27.87 16.65 4.33
C ARG A 438 -26.65 15.73 4.37
N GLN A 439 -25.54 16.19 4.98
CA GLN A 439 -24.33 15.38 5.12
C GLN A 439 -24.57 14.15 6.00
N GLU A 440 -25.29 14.29 7.12
CA GLU A 440 -25.62 13.13 7.97
C GLU A 440 -26.50 12.11 7.25
N VAL A 441 -27.45 12.53 6.41
CA VAL A 441 -28.24 11.63 5.57
C VAL A 441 -27.33 10.86 4.60
N LEU A 442 -26.38 11.55 3.95
CA LEU A 442 -25.41 10.92 3.04
C LEU A 442 -24.50 9.95 3.77
N LEU A 443 -23.92 10.38 4.89
CA LEU A 443 -22.99 9.60 5.71
C LEU A 443 -23.65 8.41 6.41
N SER A 444 -24.98 8.47 6.61
CA SER A 444 -25.73 7.33 7.17
C SER A 444 -25.63 6.05 6.32
N LYS A 445 -25.26 6.17 5.03
CA LYS A 445 -25.03 5.05 4.12
C LYS A 445 -23.80 4.21 4.50
N SER A 446 -22.87 4.74 5.30
CA SER A 446 -21.56 4.11 5.62
C SER A 446 -21.65 2.75 6.31
N THR A 447 -22.81 2.38 6.88
CA THR A 447 -23.05 1.07 7.48
C THR A 447 -23.30 -0.06 6.45
N LYS A 448 -23.42 0.28 5.17
CA LYS A 448 -23.55 -0.71 4.11
C LYS A 448 -22.15 -1.12 3.60
N ASN A 449 -22.02 -2.39 3.23
CA ASN A 449 -20.76 -2.98 2.82
C ASN A 449 -20.07 -2.24 1.67
N GLU A 450 -20.84 -1.76 0.68
CA GLU A 450 -20.31 -1.03 -0.47
C GLU A 450 -19.72 0.35 -0.12
N TYR A 451 -19.94 0.87 1.09
CA TYR A 451 -19.42 2.14 1.60
C TYR A 451 -18.47 1.97 2.77
N GLY A 452 -18.03 0.74 3.04
CA GLY A 452 -17.02 0.45 4.06
C GLY A 452 -15.71 1.18 3.80
N TYR A 453 -15.01 1.59 4.88
CA TYR A 453 -13.78 2.36 4.80
C TYR A 453 -12.70 1.87 5.76
N GLY A 454 -11.48 1.76 5.25
CA GLY A 454 -10.27 1.50 6.01
C GLY A 454 -9.04 1.91 5.21
N ASN A 455 -8.05 2.57 5.85
CA ASN A 455 -6.90 3.13 5.16
C ASN A 455 -5.55 2.73 5.77
N ASP A 456 -4.47 3.40 5.38
CA ASP A 456 -3.10 3.17 5.87
C ASP A 456 -2.96 3.26 7.39
N ALA A 457 -3.84 4.01 8.08
CA ALA A 457 -3.84 4.11 9.54
C ALA A 457 -4.22 2.77 10.23
N ASP A 458 -4.90 1.87 9.53
CA ASP A 458 -5.22 0.53 10.03
C ASP A 458 -4.00 -0.43 10.04
N ASP A 459 -2.86 0.00 9.49
CA ASP A 459 -1.53 -0.63 9.54
C ASP A 459 -1.53 -2.14 9.27
N MET A 460 -2.13 -2.56 8.16
CA MET A 460 -2.29 -3.97 7.78
C MET A 460 -1.01 -4.63 7.22
N ARG A 461 0.06 -3.87 7.01
CA ARG A 461 1.26 -4.35 6.29
C ARG A 461 2.21 -5.17 7.16
N ARG A 462 2.25 -4.93 8.48
CA ARG A 462 3.17 -5.60 9.40
C ARG A 462 2.45 -6.65 10.24
N ALA A 463 3.15 -7.75 10.52
CA ALA A 463 2.65 -8.78 11.42
C ALA A 463 2.19 -8.18 12.75
N GLY A 464 1.01 -8.58 13.21
CA GLY A 464 0.43 -8.19 14.49
C GLY A 464 -0.04 -6.74 14.61
N LYS A 465 0.01 -5.95 13.52
CA LYS A 465 -0.41 -4.55 13.54
C LYS A 465 -1.90 -4.41 13.20
N GLY A 466 -2.31 -4.58 11.96
CA GLY A 466 -3.72 -4.47 11.60
C GLY A 466 -4.60 -5.44 12.38
N ILE A 467 -5.80 -5.04 12.73
CA ILE A 467 -6.72 -5.83 13.53
C ILE A 467 -7.92 -6.34 12.73
N ASP A 468 -8.46 -5.53 11.81
CA ASP A 468 -9.57 -5.94 10.95
C ASP A 468 -9.03 -6.68 9.71
N PRO A 469 -9.36 -7.97 9.54
CA PRO A 469 -8.92 -8.74 8.38
C PRO A 469 -9.65 -8.36 7.08
N ARG A 470 -10.66 -7.49 7.13
CA ARG A 470 -11.32 -6.93 5.95
C ARG A 470 -10.58 -5.70 5.39
N VAL A 471 -9.65 -5.13 6.17
CA VAL A 471 -8.82 -3.99 5.72
C VAL A 471 -7.43 -4.52 5.45
N MET A 472 -7.16 -4.91 4.21
CA MET A 472 -5.86 -5.43 3.80
C MET A 472 -5.60 -5.25 2.30
N LEU A 473 -4.40 -5.64 1.87
CA LEU A 473 -3.94 -5.53 0.50
C LEU A 473 -4.01 -6.90 -0.19
N TYR A 474 -4.26 -6.90 -1.50
CA TYR A 474 -4.16 -8.07 -2.38
C TYR A 474 -5.24 -9.12 -2.21
N ASP A 475 -6.23 -8.86 -1.41
CA ASP A 475 -7.45 -9.64 -1.32
C ASP A 475 -8.47 -9.22 -2.39
N MET A 476 -9.56 -9.95 -2.47
CA MET A 476 -10.70 -9.67 -3.33
C MET A 476 -11.91 -10.47 -2.87
N SER A 477 -13.11 -9.99 -3.20
CA SER A 477 -14.41 -10.51 -2.84
C SER A 477 -14.77 -10.38 -1.35
N ASN A 478 -16.05 -10.49 -1.04
CA ASN A 478 -16.53 -10.52 0.34
C ASN A 478 -16.20 -11.85 1.08
N ASP A 479 -15.48 -12.74 0.42
CA ASP A 479 -14.86 -13.95 0.99
C ASP A 479 -13.35 -13.96 0.67
N PRO A 480 -12.52 -13.16 1.35
CA PRO A 480 -11.08 -13.08 1.08
C PRO A 480 -10.34 -14.42 1.29
N MET A 481 -10.80 -15.25 2.22
CA MET A 481 -10.20 -16.56 2.45
C MET A 481 -10.51 -17.52 1.31
N GLY A 482 -11.75 -17.54 0.83
CA GLY A 482 -12.14 -18.32 -0.36
C GLY A 482 -11.40 -17.86 -1.61
N TYR A 483 -11.24 -16.54 -1.81
CA TYR A 483 -10.42 -16.00 -2.90
C TYR A 483 -8.95 -16.41 -2.78
N ALA A 484 -8.36 -16.31 -1.60
CA ALA A 484 -6.99 -16.75 -1.36
C ALA A 484 -6.80 -18.25 -1.62
N GLN A 485 -7.77 -19.08 -1.21
CA GLN A 485 -7.78 -20.50 -1.51
C GLN A 485 -7.87 -20.75 -3.02
N GLN A 486 -8.81 -20.12 -3.73
CA GLN A 486 -8.96 -20.26 -5.18
C GLN A 486 -7.66 -19.88 -5.90
N ARG A 487 -7.03 -18.78 -5.48
CA ARG A 487 -5.74 -18.34 -6.05
C ARG A 487 -4.63 -19.35 -5.82
N MET A 488 -4.54 -19.96 -4.63
CA MET A 488 -3.58 -21.04 -4.36
C MET A 488 -3.86 -22.28 -5.21
N ASP A 489 -5.12 -22.64 -5.43
CA ASP A 489 -5.50 -23.78 -6.27
C ASP A 489 -5.15 -23.52 -7.75
N ILE A 490 -5.39 -22.32 -8.27
CA ILE A 490 -4.95 -21.87 -9.60
C ILE A 490 -3.43 -22.01 -9.72
N ILE A 491 -2.66 -21.48 -8.76
CA ILE A 491 -1.20 -21.55 -8.78
C ILE A 491 -0.73 -23.00 -8.78
N LYS A 492 -1.32 -23.86 -7.96
CA LYS A 492 -0.99 -25.31 -7.94
C LYS A 492 -1.28 -25.98 -9.28
N SER A 493 -2.34 -25.61 -9.97
CA SER A 493 -2.68 -26.16 -11.30
C SER A 493 -1.71 -25.73 -12.40
N ILE A 494 -1.04 -24.58 -12.24
CA ILE A 494 -0.08 -24.04 -13.21
C ILE A 494 1.28 -24.76 -13.14
N PHE A 495 1.75 -25.10 -11.96
CA PHE A 495 3.10 -25.66 -11.77
C PHE A 495 3.44 -26.85 -12.65
N PRO A 496 2.58 -27.88 -12.86
CA PRO A 496 2.91 -29.01 -13.69
C PRO A 496 3.25 -28.68 -15.16
N SER A 497 2.67 -27.62 -15.71
CA SER A 497 2.89 -27.19 -17.09
C SER A 497 3.87 -26.02 -17.22
N LEU A 498 4.38 -25.48 -16.10
CA LEU A 498 5.14 -24.24 -16.09
C LEU A 498 6.43 -24.35 -16.92
N LEU A 499 7.18 -25.46 -16.75
CA LEU A 499 8.46 -25.65 -17.45
C LEU A 499 8.24 -25.68 -18.96
N THR A 500 7.35 -26.54 -19.46
CA THR A 500 7.08 -26.69 -20.90
C THR A 500 6.51 -25.44 -21.56
N ARG A 501 5.89 -24.55 -20.81
CA ARG A 501 5.31 -23.31 -21.34
C ARG A 501 6.26 -22.14 -21.36
N PHE A 502 7.34 -22.19 -20.56
CA PHE A 502 8.32 -21.11 -20.42
C PHE A 502 9.72 -21.50 -20.89
N GLU A 503 9.87 -22.69 -21.49
CA GLU A 503 11.08 -23.07 -22.22
C GLU A 503 10.91 -22.80 -23.71
N ALA A 504 11.87 -22.08 -24.30
CA ALA A 504 11.96 -21.91 -25.74
C ALA A 504 13.40 -22.16 -26.20
N PRO A 505 13.60 -22.86 -27.33
CA PRO A 505 14.95 -23.10 -27.86
C PRO A 505 15.73 -21.79 -28.07
N GLY A 506 16.92 -21.72 -27.46
CA GLY A 506 17.79 -20.54 -27.54
C GLY A 506 17.58 -19.50 -26.43
N GLU A 507 16.55 -19.63 -25.61
CA GLU A 507 16.33 -18.76 -24.45
C GLU A 507 16.97 -19.35 -23.18
N SER A 508 17.20 -18.46 -22.19
CA SER A 508 17.67 -18.90 -20.87
C SER A 508 16.49 -19.29 -19.97
N TYR A 509 16.72 -20.16 -18.99
CA TYR A 509 15.71 -20.50 -17.96
C TYR A 509 15.31 -19.33 -17.04
N HIS A 510 15.82 -18.15 -17.29
CA HIS A 510 15.54 -16.96 -16.49
C HIS A 510 14.04 -16.63 -16.43
N PHE A 511 13.34 -16.79 -17.56
CA PHE A 511 11.90 -16.55 -17.65
C PHE A 511 11.11 -17.58 -16.83
N PHE A 512 11.46 -18.86 -16.94
CA PHE A 512 10.88 -19.93 -16.13
C PHE A 512 11.08 -19.66 -14.63
N ARG A 513 12.32 -19.34 -14.23
CA ARG A 513 12.62 -19.02 -12.84
C ARG A 513 11.84 -17.80 -12.33
N SER A 514 11.68 -16.76 -13.15
CA SER A 514 10.91 -15.57 -12.81
C SER A 514 9.44 -15.91 -12.58
N ALA A 515 8.84 -16.71 -13.48
CA ALA A 515 7.48 -17.17 -13.36
C ALA A 515 7.29 -18.02 -12.09
N PHE A 516 8.18 -18.98 -11.82
CA PHE A 516 8.17 -19.77 -10.59
C PHE A 516 8.21 -18.89 -9.34
N SER A 517 9.04 -17.85 -9.34
CA SER A 517 9.18 -16.93 -8.20
C SER A 517 7.93 -16.09 -7.97
N ILE A 518 7.31 -15.58 -9.04
CA ILE A 518 6.06 -14.81 -8.97
C ILE A 518 4.92 -15.67 -8.41
N LEU A 519 4.76 -16.88 -8.93
CA LEU A 519 3.73 -17.81 -8.45
C LEU A 519 3.89 -18.11 -6.95
N ASN A 520 5.12 -18.41 -6.49
CA ASN A 520 5.38 -18.66 -5.07
C ASN A 520 5.14 -17.43 -4.20
N ARG A 521 5.39 -16.22 -4.70
CA ARG A 521 5.12 -15.00 -3.97
C ARG A 521 3.61 -14.77 -3.82
N GLN A 522 2.85 -14.93 -4.90
CA GLN A 522 1.40 -14.83 -4.87
C GLN A 522 0.78 -15.90 -3.94
N TYR A 523 1.35 -17.09 -3.93
CA TYR A 523 0.97 -18.17 -3.01
C TYR A 523 1.22 -17.76 -1.54
N GLY A 524 2.39 -17.24 -1.24
CA GLY A 524 2.73 -16.75 0.11
C GLY A 524 1.90 -15.53 0.54
N SER A 525 1.49 -14.66 -0.40
CA SER A 525 0.58 -13.55 -0.15
C SER A 525 -0.81 -14.05 0.24
N SER A 526 -1.35 -15.04 -0.49
CA SER A 526 -2.62 -15.70 -0.16
C SER A 526 -2.60 -16.31 1.24
N ALA A 527 -1.50 -16.97 1.63
CA ALA A 527 -1.37 -17.52 2.99
C ALA A 527 -1.37 -16.43 4.08
N ARG A 528 -0.79 -15.26 3.79
CA ARG A 528 -0.83 -14.11 4.72
C ARG A 528 -2.22 -13.54 4.88
N ILE A 529 -2.99 -13.39 3.79
CA ILE A 529 -4.41 -13.01 3.84
C ILE A 529 -5.16 -13.91 4.82
N ILE A 530 -5.09 -15.23 4.64
CA ILE A 530 -5.75 -16.21 5.50
C ILE A 530 -5.31 -16.05 6.97
N SER A 531 -4.03 -15.82 7.23
CA SER A 531 -3.52 -15.73 8.59
C SER A 531 -4.07 -14.53 9.40
N ARG A 532 -4.56 -13.49 8.72
CA ARG A 532 -5.11 -12.29 9.36
C ARG A 532 -6.43 -12.53 10.08
N PHE A 533 -7.19 -13.55 9.68
CA PHE A 533 -8.45 -13.93 10.32
C PHE A 533 -8.25 -14.53 11.71
N VAL A 534 -7.10 -15.16 11.99
CA VAL A 534 -6.80 -15.72 13.32
C VAL A 534 -6.47 -14.59 14.30
N GLY A 535 -7.32 -14.43 15.30
CA GLY A 535 -7.24 -13.33 16.27
C GLY A 535 -7.58 -11.96 15.65
N GLY A 536 -8.30 -11.94 14.54
CA GLY A 536 -8.82 -10.73 13.92
C GLY A 536 -10.04 -10.17 14.66
N VAL A 537 -10.30 -8.88 14.45
CA VAL A 537 -11.47 -8.16 15.00
C VAL A 537 -12.04 -7.28 13.90
N TYR A 538 -13.30 -7.42 13.60
CA TYR A 538 -14.04 -6.53 12.73
C TYR A 538 -14.30 -5.20 13.44
N MET A 539 -14.06 -4.09 12.74
CA MET A 539 -14.25 -2.75 13.27
C MET A 539 -15.42 -2.05 12.58
N ASP A 540 -16.34 -1.52 13.37
CA ASP A 540 -17.40 -0.62 12.90
C ASP A 540 -17.05 0.83 13.27
N ARG A 541 -17.12 1.74 12.30
CA ARG A 541 -16.86 3.18 12.46
C ARG A 541 -18.14 4.03 12.47
N SER A 542 -19.30 3.39 12.54
CA SER A 542 -20.58 4.09 12.60
C SER A 542 -20.72 4.89 13.90
N MET A 543 -21.48 5.96 13.82
CA MET A 543 -21.74 6.83 14.97
C MET A 543 -22.79 6.25 15.91
N VAL A 544 -22.77 6.66 17.17
CA VAL A 544 -23.77 6.26 18.15
C VAL A 544 -25.18 6.64 17.67
N GLY A 545 -26.08 5.66 17.61
CA GLY A 545 -27.44 5.85 17.12
C GLY A 545 -27.62 5.79 15.60
N GLN A 546 -26.56 5.64 14.83
CA GLN A 546 -26.65 5.47 13.37
C GLN A 546 -27.38 4.17 13.04
N LYS A 547 -28.29 4.21 12.06
CA LYS A 547 -29.05 3.03 11.63
C LYS A 547 -28.13 2.02 10.95
N GLY A 548 -28.23 0.76 11.36
CA GLY A 548 -27.40 -0.33 10.81
C GLY A 548 -26.03 -0.43 11.47
N LYS A 549 -25.72 0.37 12.51
CA LYS A 549 -24.47 0.24 13.28
C LYS A 549 -24.34 -1.13 13.92
N GLU A 550 -23.13 -1.59 14.02
CA GLU A 550 -22.73 -2.75 14.81
C GLU A 550 -21.99 -2.32 16.10
N ASP A 551 -21.54 -3.27 16.88
CA ASP A 551 -20.62 -2.96 17.96
C ASP A 551 -19.25 -2.55 17.39
N PRO A 552 -18.56 -1.56 17.97
CA PRO A 552 -17.29 -1.04 17.44
C PRO A 552 -16.21 -2.09 17.23
N PHE A 553 -16.23 -3.18 18.00
CA PHE A 553 -15.28 -4.28 17.92
C PHE A 553 -16.00 -5.62 18.03
N ILE A 554 -15.98 -6.39 16.96
CA ILE A 554 -16.58 -7.73 16.89
C ILE A 554 -15.45 -8.73 16.58
N PRO A 555 -15.15 -9.68 17.47
CA PRO A 555 -14.16 -10.71 17.16
C PRO A 555 -14.55 -11.51 15.93
N VAL A 556 -13.57 -11.86 15.09
CA VAL A 556 -13.81 -12.76 13.97
C VAL A 556 -14.46 -14.06 14.49
N PRO A 557 -15.55 -14.56 13.87
CA PRO A 557 -16.24 -15.74 14.32
C PRO A 557 -15.32 -16.95 14.45
N ARG A 558 -15.55 -17.77 15.47
CA ARG A 558 -14.75 -18.98 15.74
C ARG A 558 -14.60 -19.88 14.52
N GLU A 559 -15.65 -20.06 13.76
CA GLU A 559 -15.64 -20.97 12.59
C GLU A 559 -14.74 -20.44 11.47
N GLU A 560 -14.70 -19.14 11.26
CA GLU A 560 -13.80 -18.50 10.31
C GLU A 560 -12.33 -18.60 10.75
N GLN A 561 -12.03 -18.38 12.04
CA GLN A 561 -10.68 -18.54 12.58
C GLN A 561 -10.20 -20.00 12.45
N LYS A 562 -11.07 -20.98 12.70
CA LYS A 562 -10.77 -22.39 12.52
C LYS A 562 -10.59 -22.77 11.05
N TRP A 563 -11.40 -22.21 10.18
CA TRP A 563 -11.25 -22.39 8.74
C TRP A 563 -9.91 -21.85 8.26
N ALA A 564 -9.53 -20.63 8.68
CA ALA A 564 -8.22 -20.05 8.40
C ALA A 564 -7.09 -21.00 8.84
N MET A 565 -7.14 -21.53 10.05
CA MET A 565 -6.13 -22.45 10.56
C MET A 565 -6.09 -23.76 9.76
N THR A 566 -7.24 -24.25 9.33
CA THR A 566 -7.36 -25.46 8.48
C THR A 566 -6.72 -25.23 7.10
N LEU A 567 -7.00 -24.09 6.47
CA LEU A 567 -6.40 -23.71 5.18
C LEU A 567 -4.88 -23.58 5.30
N LEU A 568 -4.37 -22.91 6.32
CA LEU A 568 -2.93 -22.79 6.57
C LEU A 568 -2.29 -24.16 6.81
N GLY A 569 -2.98 -25.04 7.56
CA GLY A 569 -2.55 -26.41 7.76
C GLY A 569 -2.40 -27.17 6.45
N LYS A 570 -3.38 -27.06 5.55
CA LYS A 570 -3.41 -27.77 4.26
C LYS A 570 -2.44 -27.17 3.24
N TYR A 571 -2.46 -25.86 3.05
CA TYR A 571 -1.77 -25.22 1.94
C TYR A 571 -0.34 -24.77 2.26
N LEU A 572 0.01 -24.57 3.54
CA LEU A 572 1.32 -24.05 3.91
C LEU A 572 2.13 -24.99 4.81
N PHE A 573 1.47 -25.66 5.75
CA PHE A 573 2.17 -26.46 6.76
C PHE A 573 2.18 -27.97 6.47
N SER A 574 1.34 -28.48 5.55
CA SER A 574 1.35 -29.93 5.22
C SER A 574 2.64 -30.35 4.50
N ALA A 575 2.89 -31.65 4.51
CA ALA A 575 4.03 -32.23 3.80
C ALA A 575 3.94 -32.05 2.28
N ASP A 576 2.73 -32.04 1.74
CA ASP A 576 2.41 -32.02 0.31
C ASP A 576 2.19 -30.58 -0.22
N ALA A 577 2.35 -29.55 0.63
CA ALA A 577 2.08 -28.17 0.24
C ALA A 577 2.99 -27.71 -0.91
N PHE A 578 4.23 -28.20 -0.97
CA PHE A 578 5.28 -27.82 -1.91
C PHE A 578 5.91 -29.06 -2.61
N ASP A 579 5.09 -30.01 -3.02
CA ASP A 579 5.54 -31.20 -3.74
C ASP A 579 5.62 -30.91 -5.25
N PHE A 580 6.73 -30.28 -5.68
CA PHE A 580 7.02 -29.98 -7.07
C PHE A 580 7.92 -31.07 -7.68
N SER A 581 7.92 -31.20 -9.02
CA SER A 581 8.73 -32.19 -9.69
C SER A 581 10.25 -31.92 -9.57
N GLU A 582 11.05 -32.97 -9.56
CA GLU A 582 12.51 -32.89 -9.55
C GLU A 582 13.03 -32.07 -10.73
N GLU A 583 12.43 -32.25 -11.90
CA GLU A 583 12.76 -31.52 -13.12
C GLU A 583 12.53 -30.02 -12.96
N MET A 584 11.44 -29.58 -12.33
CA MET A 584 11.18 -28.16 -12.07
C MET A 584 12.27 -27.53 -11.20
N TYR A 585 12.71 -28.23 -10.15
CA TYR A 585 13.76 -27.70 -9.28
C TYR A 585 15.12 -27.59 -9.97
N SER A 586 15.47 -28.54 -10.85
CA SER A 586 16.75 -28.58 -11.54
C SER A 586 16.90 -27.49 -12.61
N HIS A 587 15.77 -26.93 -13.08
CA HIS A 587 15.75 -25.90 -14.13
C HIS A 587 15.69 -24.44 -13.61
N LEU A 588 15.70 -24.20 -12.29
CA LEU A 588 15.67 -22.87 -11.67
C LEU A 588 16.99 -22.11 -11.83
N GLN A 589 17.47 -21.98 -13.06
CA GLN A 589 18.73 -21.32 -13.38
C GLN A 589 18.59 -19.81 -13.40
N TRP A 590 19.58 -19.12 -12.88
CA TRP A 590 19.76 -17.67 -12.97
C TRP A 590 20.63 -17.28 -14.16
N GLN A 591 20.19 -16.37 -14.99
CA GLN A 591 21.01 -15.86 -16.07
C GLN A 591 22.21 -15.08 -15.52
N ARG A 592 23.42 -15.58 -15.79
CA ARG A 592 24.64 -14.93 -15.34
C ARG A 592 24.86 -13.59 -16.04
N ARG A 593 25.30 -12.59 -15.27
CA ARG A 593 25.72 -11.29 -15.80
C ARG A 593 27.07 -10.89 -15.20
N GLY A 594 28.07 -10.67 -16.06
CA GLY A 594 29.40 -10.23 -15.65
C GLY A 594 30.05 -11.15 -14.61
N TRP A 595 30.54 -10.58 -13.54
CA TRP A 595 31.23 -11.25 -12.44
C TRP A 595 30.30 -11.74 -11.31
N SER A 596 29.00 -11.67 -11.48
CA SER A 596 28.09 -12.21 -10.48
C SER A 596 28.26 -13.72 -10.36
N GLY A 597 28.43 -14.19 -9.11
CA GLY A 597 28.58 -15.61 -8.83
C GLY A 597 27.37 -16.45 -9.21
N THR A 598 27.56 -17.74 -9.42
CA THR A 598 26.45 -18.68 -9.60
C THR A 598 25.66 -18.82 -8.31
N LYS A 599 24.36 -18.65 -8.39
CA LYS A 599 23.43 -18.85 -7.28
C LYS A 599 22.61 -20.10 -7.54
N ASP A 600 22.75 -21.11 -6.72
CA ASP A 600 21.90 -22.28 -6.72
C ASP A 600 20.51 -21.95 -6.15
N PRO A 601 19.44 -22.64 -6.52
CA PRO A 601 18.11 -22.41 -5.98
C PRO A 601 18.03 -22.84 -4.51
N LYS A 602 17.68 -21.91 -3.61
CA LYS A 602 17.51 -22.17 -2.17
C LYS A 602 16.05 -22.47 -1.85
N ILE A 603 15.53 -23.59 -2.33
CA ILE A 603 14.11 -23.94 -2.25
C ILE A 603 13.61 -24.10 -0.82
N HIS A 604 14.39 -24.77 0.02
CA HIS A 604 14.03 -24.94 1.43
C HIS A 604 13.94 -23.61 2.19
N ASP A 605 14.82 -22.65 1.86
CA ASP A 605 14.79 -21.32 2.46
C ASP A 605 13.56 -20.53 1.96
N MET A 606 13.22 -20.64 0.67
CA MET A 606 12.03 -20.01 0.10
C MET A 606 10.76 -20.49 0.81
N VAL A 607 10.57 -21.80 0.94
CA VAL A 607 9.40 -22.38 1.63
C VAL A 607 9.38 -21.96 3.09
N LEU A 608 10.52 -22.07 3.79
CA LEU A 608 10.62 -21.69 5.20
C LEU A 608 10.30 -20.19 5.41
N ASN A 609 10.71 -19.31 4.50
CA ASN A 609 10.44 -17.87 4.61
C ASN A 609 8.93 -17.58 4.45
N MET A 610 8.22 -18.27 3.55
CA MET A 610 6.75 -18.15 3.48
C MET A 610 6.09 -18.60 4.80
N GLN A 611 6.54 -19.73 5.35
CA GLN A 611 6.05 -20.25 6.64
C GLN A 611 6.35 -19.31 7.79
N LYS A 612 7.55 -18.71 7.83
CA LYS A 612 7.94 -17.70 8.83
C LYS A 612 7.02 -16.49 8.79
N GLY A 613 6.69 -15.97 7.60
CA GLY A 613 5.79 -14.82 7.47
C GLY A 613 4.42 -15.03 8.11
N VAL A 614 3.87 -16.23 7.98
CA VAL A 614 2.60 -16.60 8.65
C VAL A 614 2.81 -16.83 10.15
N LEU A 615 3.89 -17.49 10.56
CA LEU A 615 4.21 -17.68 11.99
C LEU A 615 4.51 -16.34 12.69
N ASP A 616 5.07 -15.34 11.98
CA ASP A 616 5.25 -13.97 12.49
C ASP A 616 3.91 -13.32 12.86
N GLN A 617 2.88 -13.53 12.06
CA GLN A 617 1.52 -13.06 12.35
C GLN A 617 0.89 -13.86 13.49
N LEU A 618 0.83 -15.19 13.38
CA LEU A 618 0.10 -16.04 14.32
C LEU A 618 0.68 -16.03 15.74
N LEU A 619 2.01 -15.92 15.86
CA LEU A 619 2.72 -15.90 17.15
C LEU A 619 3.15 -14.49 17.58
N HIS A 620 2.66 -13.45 16.90
CA HIS A 620 2.97 -12.08 17.30
C HIS A 620 2.34 -11.76 18.66
N GLN A 621 3.09 -11.09 19.53
CA GLN A 621 2.63 -10.74 20.88
C GLN A 621 1.28 -10.02 20.91
N ASN A 622 1.04 -9.11 19.95
CA ASN A 622 -0.23 -8.38 19.86
C ASN A 622 -1.40 -9.31 19.45
N VAL A 623 -1.15 -10.31 18.59
CA VAL A 623 -2.17 -11.26 18.16
C VAL A 623 -2.55 -12.19 19.30
N LEU A 624 -1.55 -12.79 19.97
CA LEU A 624 -1.81 -13.70 21.10
C LEU A 624 -2.56 -12.97 22.24
N LYS A 625 -2.14 -11.75 22.56
CA LYS A 625 -2.82 -10.93 23.57
C LYS A 625 -4.23 -10.57 23.13
N ARG A 626 -4.43 -10.17 21.86
CA ARG A 626 -5.76 -9.82 21.33
C ARG A 626 -6.72 -11.00 21.37
N ILE A 627 -6.26 -12.24 21.10
CA ILE A 627 -7.10 -13.43 21.26
C ILE A 627 -7.59 -13.54 22.70
N SER A 628 -6.72 -13.40 23.70
CA SER A 628 -7.11 -13.44 25.10
C SER A 628 -8.02 -12.30 25.51
N ASP A 629 -7.73 -11.06 25.06
CA ASP A 629 -8.54 -9.89 25.39
C ASP A 629 -9.96 -10.02 24.76
N THR A 630 -10.06 -10.54 23.54
CA THR A 630 -11.34 -10.72 22.84
C THR A 630 -12.23 -11.80 23.45
N GLU A 631 -11.69 -12.75 24.22
CA GLU A 631 -12.48 -13.69 25.01
C GLU A 631 -13.42 -12.98 26.01
N LEU A 632 -13.06 -11.75 26.44
CA LEU A 632 -13.89 -10.94 27.33
C LEU A 632 -15.16 -10.38 26.66
N TYR A 633 -15.17 -10.32 25.32
CA TYR A 633 -16.29 -9.75 24.56
C TYR A 633 -16.69 -10.61 23.33
N GLY A 634 -16.67 -11.94 23.51
CA GLY A 634 -17.37 -12.88 22.63
C GLY A 634 -16.51 -13.78 21.76
N ASN A 635 -15.18 -13.67 21.78
CA ASN A 635 -14.34 -14.64 21.07
C ASN A 635 -14.38 -16.01 21.75
N THR A 636 -14.89 -17.01 21.03
CA THR A 636 -14.96 -18.40 21.50
C THR A 636 -13.86 -19.30 20.92
N TYR A 637 -13.00 -18.77 20.03
CA TYR A 637 -11.76 -19.42 19.61
C TYR A 637 -10.64 -19.01 20.54
N THR A 638 -10.49 -19.75 21.63
CA THR A 638 -9.58 -19.38 22.71
C THR A 638 -8.11 -19.47 22.31
N LEU A 639 -7.23 -18.75 23.02
CA LEU A 639 -5.79 -18.80 22.81
C LEU A 639 -5.26 -20.24 22.94
N SER A 640 -5.82 -21.02 23.87
CA SER A 640 -5.46 -22.44 24.05
C SER A 640 -5.82 -23.28 22.82
N GLN A 641 -6.99 -23.06 22.23
CA GLN A 641 -7.40 -23.76 21.00
C GLN A 641 -6.49 -23.39 19.82
N MET A 642 -6.26 -22.11 19.59
CA MET A 642 -5.39 -21.63 18.52
C MET A 642 -3.99 -22.23 18.59
N MET A 643 -3.36 -22.19 19.75
CA MET A 643 -2.01 -22.75 19.98
C MET A 643 -1.97 -24.27 19.76
N ASN A 644 -3.04 -24.98 20.14
CA ASN A 644 -3.17 -26.41 19.93
C ASN A 644 -3.34 -26.76 18.45
N ASP A 645 -4.20 -26.02 17.74
CA ASP A 645 -4.47 -26.23 16.32
C ASP A 645 -3.20 -25.98 15.49
N LEU A 646 -2.45 -24.90 15.81
CA LEU A 646 -1.18 -24.59 15.16
C LEU A 646 -0.10 -25.68 15.43
N THR A 647 0.03 -26.14 16.69
CA THR A 647 0.94 -27.26 17.01
C THR A 647 0.55 -28.52 16.26
N THR A 648 -0.74 -28.81 16.17
CA THR A 648 -1.28 -29.96 15.43
C THR A 648 -0.95 -29.86 13.93
N ALA A 649 -1.17 -28.72 13.32
CA ALA A 649 -0.83 -28.45 11.92
C ALA A 649 0.66 -28.66 11.61
N CYS A 650 1.54 -28.27 12.55
CA CYS A 650 2.98 -28.41 12.38
C CYS A 650 3.51 -29.84 12.64
N PHE A 651 2.82 -30.68 13.42
CA PHE A 651 3.42 -31.94 13.93
C PHE A 651 2.60 -33.21 13.72
N SER A 652 1.25 -33.14 13.63
CA SER A 652 0.42 -34.35 13.72
C SER A 652 0.61 -35.31 12.54
N SER A 653 0.76 -34.79 11.33
CA SER A 653 0.93 -35.61 10.11
C SER A 653 2.19 -36.48 10.13
N ASP A 654 3.25 -35.99 10.81
CA ASP A 654 4.57 -36.63 10.85
C ASP A 654 4.75 -37.51 12.14
N ALA A 655 3.76 -37.60 12.98
CA ALA A 655 3.88 -38.20 14.33
C ALA A 655 4.20 -39.71 14.35
N GLY A 656 4.50 -40.32 13.27
CA GLY A 656 4.83 -41.76 13.18
C GLY A 656 5.53 -42.12 11.88
N SER A 657 5.87 -41.15 11.06
CA SER A 657 6.45 -41.30 9.74
C SER A 657 7.75 -40.54 9.58
N ASN A 658 8.40 -40.66 8.43
CA ASN A 658 9.57 -39.81 8.09
C ASN A 658 9.14 -38.38 7.94
N VAL A 659 10.02 -37.48 8.38
CA VAL A 659 9.85 -36.00 8.27
C VAL A 659 10.68 -35.51 7.10
N THR A 660 10.07 -34.80 6.14
CA THR A 660 10.81 -34.18 5.02
C THR A 660 11.65 -33.01 5.50
N THR A 661 12.67 -32.60 4.74
CA THR A 661 13.54 -31.47 5.11
C THR A 661 12.75 -30.17 5.28
N MET A 662 11.74 -29.92 4.45
CA MET A 662 10.87 -28.75 4.59
C MET A 662 10.13 -28.75 5.92
N ARG A 663 9.62 -29.92 6.34
CA ARG A 663 8.95 -30.09 7.63
C ARG A 663 9.91 -30.03 8.81
N ILE A 664 11.14 -30.57 8.69
CA ILE A 664 12.20 -30.41 9.68
C ILE A 664 12.45 -28.92 9.96
N ASN A 665 12.56 -28.12 8.91
CA ASN A 665 12.78 -26.68 9.00
C ASN A 665 11.59 -26.00 9.70
N LEU A 666 10.36 -26.27 9.28
CA LEU A 666 9.16 -25.72 9.90
C LEU A 666 9.05 -26.07 11.37
N GLN A 667 9.18 -27.36 11.72
CA GLN A 667 9.05 -27.86 13.09
C GLN A 667 10.11 -27.27 14.00
N THR A 668 11.35 -27.13 13.51
CA THR A 668 12.44 -26.50 14.26
C THR A 668 12.18 -25.00 14.46
N GLU A 669 11.74 -24.28 13.44
CA GLU A 669 11.42 -22.86 13.51
C GLU A 669 10.28 -22.60 14.48
N TYR A 670 9.17 -23.33 14.37
CA TYR A 670 8.05 -23.21 15.29
C TYR A 670 8.46 -23.49 16.74
N THR A 671 9.21 -24.56 16.99
CA THR A 671 9.72 -24.90 18.32
C THR A 671 10.59 -23.77 18.90
N ARG A 672 11.52 -23.21 18.10
CA ARG A 672 12.36 -22.08 18.52
C ARG A 672 11.55 -20.84 18.87
N ARG A 673 10.48 -20.56 18.15
CA ARG A 673 9.58 -19.43 18.46
C ARG A 673 8.87 -19.64 19.79
N LEU A 674 8.34 -20.83 20.08
CA LEU A 674 7.74 -21.13 21.38
C LEU A 674 8.77 -21.00 22.51
N ILE A 675 9.99 -21.49 22.30
CA ILE A 675 11.10 -21.32 23.26
C ILE A 675 11.37 -19.83 23.51
N SER A 676 11.37 -19.02 22.46
CA SER A 676 11.55 -17.57 22.59
C SER A 676 10.44 -16.91 23.40
N VAL A 677 9.19 -17.36 23.24
CA VAL A 677 8.05 -16.88 24.05
C VAL A 677 8.21 -17.28 25.51
N VAL A 678 8.57 -18.54 25.80
CA VAL A 678 8.77 -19.04 27.18
C VAL A 678 9.90 -18.29 27.91
N HIS A 679 11.02 -18.10 27.22
CA HIS A 679 12.13 -17.36 27.84
C HIS A 679 11.82 -15.89 28.10
N ASN A 680 10.94 -15.30 27.27
CA ASN A 680 10.49 -13.91 27.40
C ASN A 680 11.63 -12.93 27.82
N LYS A 681 12.87 -13.21 27.36
CA LYS A 681 14.08 -12.48 27.77
C LYS A 681 14.15 -11.12 27.09
N GLY A 682 14.43 -10.09 27.84
CA GLY A 682 14.62 -8.73 27.36
C GLY A 682 13.33 -7.93 27.33
N LYS A 683 13.10 -7.19 26.20
CA LYS A 683 11.92 -6.33 26.01
C LYS A 683 10.68 -7.10 25.49
N SER A 684 10.67 -8.42 25.62
CA SER A 684 9.52 -9.23 25.18
C SER A 684 8.28 -8.84 25.97
N LYS A 685 7.16 -8.72 25.27
CA LYS A 685 5.89 -8.22 25.81
C LYS A 685 4.79 -9.28 25.78
N TYR A 686 5.17 -10.56 25.74
CA TYR A 686 4.21 -11.66 25.85
C TYR A 686 3.58 -11.71 27.23
N ASP A 687 2.27 -11.90 27.28
CA ASP A 687 1.54 -12.07 28.54
C ASP A 687 1.77 -13.46 29.16
N HIS A 688 1.34 -13.62 30.41
CA HIS A 688 1.55 -14.86 31.17
C HIS A 688 0.79 -16.06 30.55
N ALA A 689 -0.39 -15.84 29.97
CA ALA A 689 -1.17 -16.91 29.33
C ALA A 689 -0.43 -17.42 28.08
N SER A 690 0.09 -16.54 27.22
CA SER A 690 0.92 -16.89 26.06
C SER A 690 2.16 -17.70 26.47
N VAL A 691 2.84 -17.30 27.53
CA VAL A 691 4.02 -18.01 28.05
C VAL A 691 3.64 -19.41 28.56
N ALA A 692 2.59 -19.53 29.39
CA ALA A 692 2.15 -20.79 29.94
C ALA A 692 1.68 -21.79 28.86
N LEU A 693 0.93 -21.31 27.85
CA LEU A 693 0.48 -22.15 26.75
C LEU A 693 1.62 -22.53 25.80
N SER A 694 2.61 -21.68 25.61
CA SER A 694 3.83 -22.02 24.87
C SER A 694 4.61 -23.13 25.56
N TYR A 695 4.76 -23.06 26.88
CA TYR A 695 5.36 -24.12 27.68
C TYR A 695 4.62 -25.46 27.51
N GLU A 696 3.28 -25.45 27.62
CA GLU A 696 2.47 -26.67 27.44
C GLU A 696 2.60 -27.23 26.02
N ASN A 697 2.62 -26.38 24.97
CA ASN A 697 2.80 -26.83 23.60
C ASN A 697 4.20 -27.39 23.34
N LEU A 698 5.26 -26.87 23.98
CA LEU A 698 6.58 -27.47 23.94
C LEU A 698 6.56 -28.91 24.51
N ASN A 699 5.84 -29.14 25.61
CA ASN A 699 5.65 -30.51 26.15
C ASN A 699 4.88 -31.44 25.20
N LYS A 700 3.89 -30.91 24.47
CA LYS A 700 3.19 -31.67 23.41
C LYS A 700 4.13 -32.01 22.25
N ILE A 701 4.98 -31.08 21.83
CA ILE A 701 6.01 -31.33 20.80
C ILE A 701 6.95 -32.45 21.24
N LYS A 702 7.39 -32.48 22.50
CA LYS A 702 8.20 -33.60 23.04
C LYS A 702 7.45 -34.95 22.92
N LYS A 703 6.16 -34.97 23.20
CA LYS A 703 5.34 -36.20 23.04
C LYS A 703 5.27 -36.65 21.57
N TYR A 704 5.13 -35.72 20.61
CA TYR A 704 5.21 -36.02 19.17
C TYR A 704 6.60 -36.56 18.78
N ALA A 705 7.66 -35.90 19.22
CA ALA A 705 9.04 -36.29 18.93
C ALA A 705 9.45 -37.64 19.55
N SER A 706 8.82 -38.04 20.67
CA SER A 706 9.10 -39.31 21.34
C SER A 706 8.39 -40.51 20.73
N LYS A 707 7.46 -40.31 19.79
CA LYS A 707 6.75 -41.45 19.11
C LYS A 707 7.72 -42.15 18.16
N VAL A 708 8.38 -43.22 18.63
CA VAL A 708 9.38 -43.96 17.85
C VAL A 708 8.69 -45.02 17.03
N LYS A 709 8.79 -44.92 15.70
CA LYS A 709 8.57 -45.99 14.73
C LYS A 709 9.83 -46.16 13.88
N SER A 710 9.89 -47.16 13.03
CA SER A 710 10.98 -47.32 12.07
C SER A 710 11.01 -46.11 11.12
N VAL A 711 11.97 -45.21 11.31
CA VAL A 711 12.15 -43.97 10.53
C VAL A 711 13.60 -43.82 10.13
N ASN A 712 13.84 -43.01 9.08
CA ASN A 712 15.19 -42.73 8.58
C ASN A 712 16.07 -41.95 9.59
N GLU A 713 17.38 -41.93 9.36
CA GLU A 713 18.35 -41.30 10.24
C GLU A 713 18.12 -39.77 10.40
N ALA A 714 17.73 -39.09 9.33
CA ALA A 714 17.45 -37.64 9.38
C ALA A 714 16.28 -37.34 10.35
N THR A 715 15.21 -38.13 10.29
CA THR A 715 14.04 -38.01 11.20
C THR A 715 14.45 -38.30 12.63
N LYS A 716 15.26 -39.37 12.87
CA LYS A 716 15.76 -39.68 14.21
C LYS A 716 16.60 -38.54 14.80
N ALA A 717 17.53 -38.00 14.00
CA ALA A 717 18.37 -36.88 14.39
C ALA A 717 17.52 -35.64 14.72
N HIS A 718 16.57 -35.30 13.85
CA HIS A 718 15.65 -34.18 14.05
C HIS A 718 14.84 -34.30 15.36
N ARG A 719 14.23 -35.47 15.60
CA ARG A 719 13.43 -35.70 16.82
C ARG A 719 14.29 -35.59 18.10
N LYS A 720 15.51 -36.17 18.10
CA LYS A 720 16.46 -36.02 19.20
C LYS A 720 16.83 -34.54 19.40
N HIS A 721 17.07 -33.82 18.32
CA HIS A 721 17.38 -32.40 18.38
C HIS A 721 16.24 -31.57 18.98
N LEU A 722 14.98 -31.81 18.58
CA LEU A 722 13.81 -31.13 19.14
C LEU A 722 13.71 -31.37 20.66
N ILE A 723 13.82 -32.62 21.11
CA ILE A 723 13.80 -32.96 22.54
C ILE A 723 14.92 -32.21 23.28
N TYR A 724 16.13 -32.26 22.75
CA TYR A 724 17.29 -31.59 23.35
C TYR A 724 17.11 -30.08 23.53
N ILE A 725 16.66 -29.36 22.46
CA ILE A 725 16.50 -27.89 22.54
C ILE A 725 15.34 -27.51 23.45
N ILE A 726 14.30 -28.32 23.55
CA ILE A 726 13.16 -28.09 24.46
C ILE A 726 13.61 -28.33 25.90
N ASP A 727 14.26 -29.47 26.23
CA ASP A 727 14.75 -29.77 27.59
C ASP A 727 15.68 -28.67 28.05
N LYS A 728 16.69 -28.32 27.25
CA LYS A 728 17.59 -27.22 27.56
C LYS A 728 16.86 -25.89 27.82
N ALA A 729 15.76 -25.62 27.12
CA ALA A 729 15.03 -24.38 27.32
C ALA A 729 14.10 -24.40 28.52
N LEU A 730 13.60 -25.56 28.93
CA LEU A 730 12.72 -25.71 30.09
C LEU A 730 13.47 -25.89 31.41
N ASP A 731 14.77 -26.28 31.37
CA ASP A 731 15.65 -26.42 32.52
C ASP A 731 16.31 -25.10 32.93
N THR A 732 16.19 -24.01 32.15
CA THR A 732 16.75 -22.66 32.42
C THR A 732 15.66 -21.66 32.78
#